data_6960ea808dea0c29bebb2c4b38d88d4d
#
_entry.id   6960ea808dea0c29bebb2c4b38d88d4d
#
_cell.length_a   1.000
_cell.length_b   1.000
_cell.length_c   1.000
_cell.angle_alpha   90.00
_cell.angle_beta   90.00
_cell.angle_gamma   90.00
#
_symmetry.space_group_name_H-M   'P 1'
#
loop_
_entity.id
_entity.type
_entity.pdbx_description
1 polymer ?
#
loop_
_entity_poly.entity_id
_entity_poly.type
_entity_poly.pdbx_seq_one_letter_code
_entity_poly.pdbx_strand_id
1 'polypeptide(L)'
;LNRAPTLHRLGIQAFEPILVDGKAIKLHPLACTAFNADFDGDQMAVHVPLSLEAQAEARFLMLAHNNILKPQDGKPVISPSQDMVIGCYYLTIENPNGKGAGRVFRNPDEAHMAYALEQITLQSPIKVRIEREFNGEKGSKIIDTTLGRLIFNDALPQNLGFKKRECLDDMFELEVDQLVGKKQLSNIVDMCFRSQGEHKCALVLDAIKALGYKYATVGSLTVSVADIKIPPMKQQLLDETDKKVAHVNEMFAEGLLSEDERYSRVINLWNTCTNTLRDQILPNLDPFNPIRMFTDSGARGSAAQVSQLAGMRGLMASPTGKTVELPIRANFREGLNVQEFFLSSHGSRKALSDTAMKTADSGYLTRRLVDISQEVIVREEDCFLQRGLPIRGVHVTELLSGKQSIESLEERLRGRTAAADITDPATGEVLVHQNELIDHAKAKTICDAGIKSVFVRSVLTCCTRNGVCARCYGQNMAHGGKVDVGEAVGVIAAQAIGEPGTQLTMRTFHTGGIASGEDITQGLPRVEELFEARKPKREAVLSDISGTVSIHQTNRNKNELVITADAGNYARHTHKAASGTVAVQVGQVVRQGDVLISGATKAKVAKDGTKSTKTTDIKSTLAGTVTMINTKGVGVVEVEVTSSVAEFEQKTYPVTYGSRLRVQEGDHVEAGDILIEGSINPHDLLRILGQSAVQDYLLKEVLSVYRLQGVAVADKHIEIIVRQMLRKVRVEDNGDTELLPGSLVDRSHLEEANMKVLESTKLRVEDGGDTGLAIGSLVEADELEEINQRIRVSGGSPAIARDLKPASVKRVLLGITRASLATDSFLSAASFQETNRVLTEAAIKGKIDPLIGLKENVILGKMIPAGTGMHRYKDIDIRENYGF
;
A
#
# COMPACT_ATOMS: atom_id res chain seq x y z
N LEU A 1 4.51 14.10 -26.85
CA LEU A 1 3.41 14.89 -26.31
C LEU A 1 3.39 14.84 -24.79
N ASN A 2 3.12 15.96 -24.17
CA ASN A 2 2.99 16.08 -22.72
C ASN A 2 1.77 16.94 -22.36
N ARG A 3 0.99 16.49 -21.37
CA ARG A 3 -0.09 17.29 -20.77
C ARG A 3 0.19 17.56 -19.30
N ALA A 4 0.15 18.82 -18.90
CA ALA A 4 0.19 19.20 -17.49
C ALA A 4 -1.20 19.06 -16.83
N PRO A 5 -1.31 18.56 -15.58
CA PRO A 5 -0.23 18.07 -14.72
C PRO A 5 0.24 16.67 -15.12
N THR A 6 1.57 16.45 -15.15
CA THR A 6 2.16 15.13 -15.41
C THR A 6 2.19 14.33 -14.11
N LEU A 7 1.16 13.54 -13.85
CA LEU A 7 1.01 12.80 -12.59
C LEU A 7 1.83 11.51 -12.56
N HIS A 8 2.05 10.89 -13.73
CA HIS A 8 2.82 9.66 -13.87
C HIS A 8 3.56 9.64 -15.22
N ARG A 9 4.44 8.66 -15.42
CA ARG A 9 5.28 8.55 -16.61
C ARG A 9 4.48 8.47 -17.93
N LEU A 10 3.25 7.94 -17.90
CA LEU A 10 2.37 7.84 -19.07
C LEU A 10 1.77 9.20 -19.51
N GLY A 11 1.98 10.26 -18.75
CA GLY A 11 1.65 11.63 -19.13
C GLY A 11 2.61 12.23 -20.17
N ILE A 12 3.67 11.50 -20.55
CA ILE A 12 4.59 11.82 -21.62
C ILE A 12 4.72 10.59 -22.51
N GLN A 13 4.24 10.67 -23.74
CA GLN A 13 4.30 9.57 -24.70
C GLN A 13 4.76 10.06 -26.07
N ALA A 14 5.41 9.19 -26.82
CA ALA A 14 5.82 9.46 -28.19
C ALA A 14 4.75 8.98 -29.18
N PHE A 15 4.61 9.70 -30.26
CA PHE A 15 3.70 9.40 -31.36
C PHE A 15 4.39 9.69 -32.69
N GLU A 16 4.07 8.92 -33.70
CA GLU A 16 4.44 9.23 -35.07
C GLU A 16 3.43 10.26 -35.62
N PRO A 17 3.91 11.40 -36.17
CA PRO A 17 3.04 12.46 -36.61
C PRO A 17 2.39 12.16 -38.00
N ILE A 18 1.11 12.49 -38.13
CA ILE A 18 0.38 12.48 -39.38
C ILE A 18 -0.08 13.92 -39.67
N LEU A 19 0.16 14.40 -40.88
CA LEU A 19 -0.27 15.75 -41.28
C LEU A 19 -1.78 15.80 -41.44
N VAL A 20 -2.38 16.79 -40.80
CA VAL A 20 -3.83 17.05 -40.87
C VAL A 20 -4.10 18.54 -41.07
N ASP A 21 -5.22 18.86 -41.68
CA ASP A 21 -5.68 20.24 -41.81
C ASP A 21 -6.19 20.75 -40.47
N GLY A 22 -5.94 22.04 -40.18
CA GLY A 22 -6.38 22.70 -38.96
C GLY A 22 -5.26 23.02 -37.98
N LYS A 23 -5.61 23.71 -36.86
CA LYS A 23 -4.67 24.20 -35.86
C LYS A 23 -4.66 23.34 -34.59
N ALA A 24 -5.53 22.35 -34.50
CA ALA A 24 -5.67 21.49 -33.34
C ALA A 24 -4.92 20.15 -33.50
N ILE A 25 -4.31 19.66 -32.42
CA ILE A 25 -3.73 18.33 -32.36
C ILE A 25 -4.87 17.31 -32.26
N LYS A 26 -4.91 16.33 -33.16
CA LYS A 26 -5.86 15.22 -33.13
C LYS A 26 -5.23 14.06 -32.36
N LEU A 27 -5.54 13.94 -31.07
CA LEU A 27 -5.03 12.87 -30.23
C LEU A 27 -5.84 11.59 -30.42
N HIS A 28 -5.16 10.43 -30.43
CA HIS A 28 -5.82 9.12 -30.50
C HIS A 28 -6.71 8.90 -29.25
N PRO A 29 -8.00 8.55 -29.41
CA PRO A 29 -8.93 8.46 -28.29
C PRO A 29 -8.52 7.51 -27.17
N LEU A 30 -7.86 6.41 -27.50
CA LEU A 30 -7.39 5.42 -26.50
C LEU A 30 -6.24 5.97 -25.64
N ALA A 31 -5.49 6.97 -26.09
CA ALA A 31 -4.44 7.61 -25.31
C ALA A 31 -4.98 8.66 -24.31
N CYS A 32 -6.21 9.13 -24.46
CA CYS A 32 -6.80 10.17 -23.61
C CYS A 32 -6.78 9.81 -22.13
N THR A 33 -7.02 8.53 -21.78
CA THR A 33 -7.02 8.05 -20.39
C THR A 33 -5.65 8.19 -19.73
N ALA A 34 -4.56 7.90 -20.45
CA ALA A 34 -3.19 8.00 -19.94
C ALA A 34 -2.79 9.47 -19.66
N PHE A 35 -3.20 10.40 -20.50
CA PHE A 35 -2.98 11.82 -20.32
C PHE A 35 -3.99 12.49 -19.38
N ASN A 36 -5.06 11.79 -18.97
CA ASN A 36 -6.24 12.38 -18.35
C ASN A 36 -6.75 13.61 -19.12
N ALA A 37 -6.77 13.50 -20.47
CA ALA A 37 -7.13 14.56 -21.41
C ALA A 37 -8.55 14.35 -21.95
N ASP A 38 -9.24 15.46 -22.17
CA ASP A 38 -10.47 15.53 -22.92
C ASP A 38 -10.37 16.61 -24.02
N PHE A 39 -11.41 16.74 -24.80
CA PHE A 39 -11.39 17.64 -25.97
C PHE A 39 -12.18 18.94 -25.76
N ASP A 40 -12.22 19.42 -24.49
CA ASP A 40 -12.94 20.64 -24.11
C ASP A 40 -12.09 21.93 -24.19
N GLY A 41 -10.85 21.83 -24.67
CA GLY A 41 -9.90 22.94 -24.79
C GLY A 41 -8.56 22.69 -24.09
N ASP A 42 -8.29 21.44 -23.69
CA ASP A 42 -7.01 21.04 -23.12
C ASP A 42 -5.84 21.37 -24.05
N GLN A 43 -4.73 21.81 -23.47
CA GLN A 43 -3.48 22.12 -24.18
C GLN A 43 -2.44 21.03 -23.89
N MET A 44 -1.61 20.73 -24.90
CA MET A 44 -0.47 19.83 -24.80
C MET A 44 0.80 20.49 -25.34
N ALA A 45 1.94 20.16 -24.70
CA ALA A 45 3.25 20.52 -25.20
C ALA A 45 3.76 19.44 -26.17
N VAL A 46 4.40 19.87 -27.25
CA VAL A 46 5.08 18.99 -28.21
C VAL A 46 6.58 19.17 -28.06
N HIS A 47 7.28 18.04 -27.89
CA HIS A 47 8.74 18.00 -27.83
C HIS A 47 9.27 17.17 -28.99
N VAL A 48 10.25 17.69 -29.72
CA VAL A 48 10.88 17.00 -30.85
C VAL A 48 12.25 16.51 -30.40
N PRO A 49 12.54 15.17 -30.39
CA PRO A 49 13.85 14.66 -30.08
C PRO A 49 14.87 15.04 -31.17
N LEU A 50 15.98 15.65 -30.77
CA LEU A 50 16.97 16.20 -31.72
C LEU A 50 18.14 15.23 -31.96
N SER A 51 18.59 14.49 -30.96
CA SER A 51 19.68 13.53 -31.10
C SER A 51 19.20 12.14 -31.52
N LEU A 52 20.07 11.33 -32.09
CA LEU A 52 19.77 9.94 -32.48
C LEU A 52 19.42 9.07 -31.28
N GLU A 53 20.10 9.29 -30.16
CA GLU A 53 19.84 8.59 -28.90
C GLU A 53 18.43 8.92 -28.38
N ALA A 54 18.06 10.19 -28.38
CA ALA A 54 16.74 10.62 -27.95
C ALA A 54 15.63 10.08 -28.87
N GLN A 55 15.87 10.00 -30.18
CA GLN A 55 14.94 9.40 -31.15
C GLN A 55 14.80 7.89 -30.92
N ALA A 56 15.90 7.20 -30.64
CA ALA A 56 15.88 5.76 -30.31
C ALA A 56 15.09 5.51 -29.01
N GLU A 57 15.35 6.28 -27.97
CA GLU A 57 14.60 6.18 -26.71
C GLU A 57 13.09 6.47 -26.91
N ALA A 58 12.76 7.47 -27.72
CA ALA A 58 11.36 7.77 -28.04
C ALA A 58 10.68 6.59 -28.74
N ARG A 59 11.37 5.92 -29.69
CA ARG A 59 10.82 4.78 -30.44
C ARG A 59 10.71 3.51 -29.58
N PHE A 60 11.75 3.17 -28.81
CA PHE A 60 11.78 1.89 -28.08
C PHE A 60 11.09 1.94 -26.72
N LEU A 61 11.10 3.09 -26.03
CA LEU A 61 10.60 3.20 -24.66
C LEU A 61 9.31 4.03 -24.54
N MET A 62 9.15 5.08 -25.34
CA MET A 62 8.10 6.07 -25.11
C MET A 62 6.91 5.96 -26.08
N LEU A 63 6.97 5.17 -27.12
CA LEU A 63 5.83 4.99 -28.03
C LEU A 63 4.61 4.47 -27.27
N ALA A 64 3.43 4.98 -27.62
CA ALA A 64 2.19 4.67 -26.93
C ALA A 64 1.85 3.17 -26.94
N HIS A 65 2.17 2.43 -28.01
CA HIS A 65 1.91 0.99 -28.09
C HIS A 65 2.80 0.15 -27.16
N ASN A 66 3.95 0.66 -26.72
CA ASN A 66 4.81 -0.01 -25.75
C ASN A 66 4.37 0.24 -24.30
N ASN A 67 3.47 1.20 -24.07
CA ASN A 67 3.01 1.60 -22.75
C ASN A 67 1.52 1.30 -22.52
N ILE A 68 1.12 0.04 -22.75
CA ILE A 68 -0.28 -0.40 -22.64
C ILE A 68 -0.68 -0.59 -21.17
N LEU A 69 0.24 -1.05 -20.30
CA LEU A 69 -0.04 -1.38 -18.90
C LEU A 69 0.27 -0.21 -17.96
N LYS A 70 -0.50 -0.10 -16.88
CA LYS A 70 -0.23 0.84 -15.79
C LYS A 70 0.89 0.31 -14.89
N PRO A 71 1.89 1.13 -14.54
CA PRO A 71 2.89 0.74 -13.55
C PRO A 71 2.33 0.50 -12.14
N GLN A 72 1.15 1.04 -11.85
CA GLN A 72 0.47 1.01 -10.57
C GLN A 72 -0.02 -0.39 -10.17
N ASP A 73 -0.74 -1.07 -11.07
CA ASP A 73 -1.39 -2.36 -10.81
C ASP A 73 -1.15 -3.41 -11.91
N GLY A 74 -0.47 -3.03 -12.99
CA GLY A 74 -0.23 -3.88 -14.15
C GLY A 74 -1.47 -4.21 -14.97
N LYS A 75 -2.58 -3.47 -14.81
CA LYS A 75 -3.77 -3.56 -15.65
C LYS A 75 -3.65 -2.61 -16.85
N PRO A 76 -4.36 -2.89 -17.96
CA PRO A 76 -4.32 -1.99 -19.11
C PRO A 76 -4.79 -0.57 -18.76
N VAL A 77 -4.00 0.45 -19.13
CA VAL A 77 -4.42 1.85 -19.13
C VAL A 77 -5.17 2.19 -20.40
N ILE A 78 -4.73 1.59 -21.51
CA ILE A 78 -5.35 1.74 -22.81
C ILE A 78 -6.50 0.75 -22.88
N SER A 79 -7.70 1.20 -22.54
CA SER A 79 -8.93 0.42 -22.59
C SER A 79 -10.03 1.23 -23.27
N PRO A 80 -10.92 0.58 -24.05
CA PRO A 80 -12.06 1.25 -24.64
C PRO A 80 -12.92 1.94 -23.58
N SER A 81 -13.45 3.12 -23.92
CA SER A 81 -14.26 3.94 -23.02
C SER A 81 -15.43 4.57 -23.76
N GLN A 82 -16.44 5.02 -23.01
CA GLN A 82 -17.59 5.77 -23.51
C GLN A 82 -18.24 5.12 -24.75
N ASP A 83 -18.22 5.79 -25.90
CA ASP A 83 -18.89 5.34 -27.14
C ASP A 83 -18.35 4.01 -27.68
N MET A 84 -17.07 3.74 -27.46
CA MET A 84 -16.49 2.44 -27.84
C MET A 84 -17.11 1.30 -27.04
N VAL A 85 -17.32 1.52 -25.72
CA VAL A 85 -17.94 0.50 -24.84
C VAL A 85 -19.40 0.29 -25.19
N ILE A 86 -20.17 1.37 -25.36
CA ILE A 86 -21.60 1.25 -25.66
C ILE A 86 -21.85 0.62 -27.01
N GLY A 87 -21.00 0.89 -28.02
CA GLY A 87 -21.08 0.26 -29.33
C GLY A 87 -20.83 -1.23 -29.28
N CYS A 88 -19.80 -1.68 -28.54
CA CYS A 88 -19.54 -3.11 -28.32
C CYS A 88 -20.65 -3.78 -27.51
N TYR A 89 -21.20 -3.08 -26.50
CA TYR A 89 -22.33 -3.58 -25.71
C TYR A 89 -23.57 -3.76 -26.56
N TYR A 90 -23.94 -2.74 -27.39
CA TYR A 90 -25.06 -2.79 -28.32
C TYR A 90 -24.93 -3.94 -29.32
N LEU A 91 -23.70 -4.20 -29.78
CA LEU A 91 -23.41 -5.30 -30.71
C LEU A 91 -23.58 -6.68 -30.07
N THR A 92 -23.29 -6.83 -28.80
CA THR A 92 -23.26 -8.15 -28.11
C THR A 92 -24.48 -8.46 -27.27
N ILE A 93 -25.42 -7.52 -27.09
CA ILE A 93 -26.68 -7.73 -26.39
C ILE A 93 -27.57 -8.69 -27.20
N GLU A 94 -28.35 -9.53 -26.55
CA GLU A 94 -29.24 -10.49 -27.15
C GLU A 94 -30.70 -10.05 -26.98
N ASN A 95 -31.49 -10.16 -28.06
CA ASN A 95 -32.91 -9.92 -28.06
C ASN A 95 -33.65 -11.19 -28.49
N PRO A 96 -34.16 -11.99 -27.53
CA PRO A 96 -34.88 -13.23 -27.85
C PRO A 96 -36.09 -13.04 -28.79
N ASN A 97 -36.71 -11.88 -28.74
CA ASN A 97 -37.89 -11.54 -29.55
C ASN A 97 -37.56 -10.75 -30.83
N GLY A 98 -36.25 -10.67 -31.19
CA GLY A 98 -35.80 -9.93 -32.38
C GLY A 98 -36.32 -10.51 -33.69
N LYS A 99 -36.40 -9.64 -34.71
CA LYS A 99 -36.82 -10.04 -36.05
C LYS A 99 -35.91 -11.16 -36.60
N GLY A 100 -36.45 -12.28 -37.03
CA GLY A 100 -35.66 -13.38 -37.58
C GLY A 100 -35.00 -14.31 -36.59
N ALA A 101 -35.38 -14.26 -35.31
CA ALA A 101 -34.88 -15.17 -34.28
C ALA A 101 -35.05 -16.63 -34.63
N GLY A 102 -34.06 -17.49 -34.38
CA GLY A 102 -34.08 -18.93 -34.65
C GLY A 102 -33.76 -19.33 -36.09
N ARG A 103 -33.47 -18.42 -37.01
CA ARG A 103 -33.08 -18.75 -38.38
C ARG A 103 -31.72 -19.44 -38.42
N VAL A 104 -31.56 -20.35 -39.39
CA VAL A 104 -30.33 -21.13 -39.61
C VAL A 104 -29.67 -20.64 -40.91
N PHE A 105 -28.39 -20.35 -40.85
CA PHE A 105 -27.57 -19.87 -41.95
C PHE A 105 -26.42 -20.84 -42.22
N ARG A 106 -26.10 -21.00 -43.50
CA ARG A 106 -25.00 -21.86 -43.96
C ARG A 106 -23.62 -21.32 -43.62
N ASN A 107 -23.45 -20.01 -43.78
CA ASN A 107 -22.17 -19.33 -43.54
C ASN A 107 -22.39 -17.99 -42.82
N PRO A 108 -21.39 -17.41 -42.16
CA PRO A 108 -21.47 -16.05 -41.58
C PRO A 108 -21.85 -14.99 -42.63
N ASP A 109 -21.33 -15.12 -43.88
CA ASP A 109 -21.61 -14.16 -44.97
C ASP A 109 -23.10 -14.12 -45.34
N GLU A 110 -23.78 -15.28 -45.35
CA GLU A 110 -25.23 -15.36 -45.57
C GLU A 110 -26.00 -14.62 -44.48
N ALA A 111 -25.56 -14.72 -43.21
CA ALA A 111 -26.15 -13.97 -42.12
C ALA A 111 -25.92 -12.45 -42.28
N HIS A 112 -24.76 -12.04 -42.78
CA HIS A 112 -24.49 -10.62 -43.13
C HIS A 112 -25.41 -10.10 -44.22
N MET A 113 -25.63 -10.91 -45.28
CA MET A 113 -26.57 -10.58 -46.37
C MET A 113 -28.00 -10.46 -45.84
N ALA A 114 -28.43 -11.39 -44.97
CA ALA A 114 -29.75 -11.34 -44.36
C ALA A 114 -29.96 -10.09 -43.48
N TYR A 115 -28.93 -9.65 -42.82
CA TYR A 115 -28.93 -8.38 -42.09
C TYR A 115 -29.05 -7.17 -43.05
N ALA A 116 -28.28 -7.13 -44.12
CA ALA A 116 -28.34 -6.07 -45.10
C ALA A 116 -29.71 -5.98 -45.77
N LEU A 117 -30.43 -7.12 -45.88
CA LEU A 117 -31.81 -7.19 -46.40
C LEU A 117 -32.85 -6.96 -45.28
N GLU A 118 -32.44 -6.52 -44.11
CA GLU A 118 -33.29 -6.30 -42.91
C GLU A 118 -34.18 -7.52 -42.51
N GLN A 119 -33.75 -8.72 -42.82
CA GLN A 119 -34.46 -9.95 -42.44
C GLN A 119 -34.17 -10.38 -41.00
N ILE A 120 -33.05 -10.02 -40.48
CA ILE A 120 -32.62 -10.24 -39.11
C ILE A 120 -32.09 -8.93 -38.49
N THR A 121 -32.05 -8.85 -37.16
CA THR A 121 -31.36 -7.76 -36.42
C THR A 121 -30.02 -8.28 -35.91
N LEU A 122 -29.12 -7.36 -35.53
CA LEU A 122 -27.80 -7.69 -34.99
C LEU A 122 -27.89 -8.53 -33.71
N GLN A 123 -28.96 -8.36 -32.95
CA GLN A 123 -29.17 -8.90 -31.60
C GLN A 123 -30.05 -10.16 -31.60
N SER A 124 -30.62 -10.55 -32.76
CA SER A 124 -31.46 -11.75 -32.87
C SER A 124 -30.63 -13.02 -32.69
N PRO A 125 -31.06 -13.99 -31.87
CA PRO A 125 -30.41 -15.29 -31.80
C PRO A 125 -30.61 -16.05 -33.12
N ILE A 126 -29.52 -16.51 -33.69
CA ILE A 126 -29.45 -17.22 -34.98
C ILE A 126 -28.54 -18.44 -34.83
N LYS A 127 -28.72 -19.40 -35.73
CA LYS A 127 -27.88 -20.57 -35.87
C LYS A 127 -27.02 -20.46 -37.10
N VAL A 128 -25.69 -20.51 -36.92
CA VAL A 128 -24.75 -20.36 -38.03
C VAL A 128 -23.80 -21.52 -38.08
N ARG A 129 -23.60 -22.09 -39.26
CA ARG A 129 -22.58 -23.11 -39.49
C ARG A 129 -21.23 -22.43 -39.66
N ILE A 130 -20.28 -22.83 -38.83
CA ILE A 130 -18.88 -22.36 -38.88
C ILE A 130 -18.01 -23.54 -39.31
N GLU A 131 -17.06 -23.26 -40.19
CA GLU A 131 -16.04 -24.19 -40.62
C GLU A 131 -14.72 -23.77 -39.98
N ARG A 132 -14.02 -24.73 -39.33
CA ARG A 132 -12.71 -24.51 -38.70
C ARG A 132 -11.79 -25.66 -39.03
N GLU A 133 -10.48 -25.37 -39.00
CA GLU A 133 -9.42 -26.34 -39.22
C GLU A 133 -8.52 -26.43 -37.99
N PHE A 134 -8.25 -27.67 -37.53
CA PHE A 134 -7.36 -27.95 -36.42
C PHE A 134 -6.45 -29.12 -36.78
N ASN A 135 -5.13 -28.91 -36.71
CA ASN A 135 -4.10 -29.92 -37.06
C ASN A 135 -4.30 -30.58 -38.45
N GLY A 136 -4.88 -29.89 -39.41
CA GLY A 136 -5.15 -30.40 -40.77
C GLY A 136 -6.50 -31.10 -40.95
N GLU A 137 -7.29 -31.32 -39.89
CA GLU A 137 -8.64 -31.79 -39.96
C GLU A 137 -9.63 -30.63 -40.07
N LYS A 138 -10.48 -30.68 -41.08
CA LYS A 138 -11.56 -29.67 -41.28
C LYS A 138 -12.85 -30.20 -40.71
N GLY A 139 -13.47 -29.41 -39.87
CA GLY A 139 -14.79 -29.73 -39.33
C GLY A 139 -15.78 -28.60 -39.55
N SER A 140 -17.05 -28.86 -39.41
CA SER A 140 -18.10 -27.86 -39.44
C SER A 140 -19.14 -28.17 -38.37
N LYS A 141 -19.57 -27.14 -37.63
CA LYS A 141 -20.57 -27.25 -36.57
C LYS A 141 -21.52 -26.07 -36.62
N ILE A 142 -22.77 -26.31 -36.26
CA ILE A 142 -23.78 -25.27 -36.14
C ILE A 142 -23.69 -24.75 -34.69
N ILE A 143 -23.51 -23.44 -34.55
CA ILE A 143 -23.46 -22.76 -33.23
C ILE A 143 -24.66 -21.84 -33.10
N ASP A 144 -25.15 -21.73 -31.87
CA ASP A 144 -26.18 -20.75 -31.49
C ASP A 144 -25.48 -19.47 -31.04
N THR A 145 -25.74 -18.35 -31.75
CA THR A 145 -25.10 -17.06 -31.47
C THR A 145 -25.92 -15.90 -32.05
N THR A 146 -25.42 -14.68 -31.96
CA THR A 146 -26.01 -13.53 -32.66
C THR A 146 -25.04 -13.01 -33.74
N LEU A 147 -25.56 -12.35 -34.77
CA LEU A 147 -24.71 -11.75 -35.80
C LEU A 147 -23.72 -10.73 -35.20
N GLY A 148 -24.18 -10.00 -34.20
CA GLY A 148 -23.30 -9.03 -33.52
C GLY A 148 -22.10 -9.69 -32.81
N ARG A 149 -22.30 -10.84 -32.17
CA ARG A 149 -21.20 -11.60 -31.55
C ARG A 149 -20.21 -12.16 -32.57
N LEU A 150 -20.69 -12.59 -33.72
CA LEU A 150 -19.83 -13.03 -34.84
C LEU A 150 -18.93 -11.89 -35.32
N ILE A 151 -19.48 -10.71 -35.58
CA ILE A 151 -18.75 -9.52 -36.01
C ILE A 151 -17.70 -9.09 -34.96
N PHE A 152 -18.05 -9.18 -33.67
CA PHE A 152 -17.13 -8.85 -32.59
C PHE A 152 -15.97 -9.85 -32.52
N ASN A 153 -16.23 -11.14 -32.65
CA ASN A 153 -15.20 -12.17 -32.63
C ASN A 153 -14.29 -12.15 -33.87
N ASP A 154 -14.72 -11.65 -35.01
CA ASP A 154 -13.88 -11.48 -36.22
C ASP A 154 -12.76 -10.43 -35.99
N ALA A 155 -13.01 -9.45 -35.12
CA ALA A 155 -12.01 -8.45 -34.74
C ALA A 155 -10.98 -8.98 -33.70
N LEU A 156 -11.25 -10.15 -33.10
CA LEU A 156 -10.43 -10.71 -32.05
C LEU A 156 -9.63 -11.93 -32.54
N PRO A 157 -8.35 -12.07 -32.11
CA PRO A 157 -7.64 -13.33 -32.29
C PRO A 157 -8.37 -14.44 -31.53
N GLN A 158 -8.55 -15.58 -32.18
CA GLN A 158 -9.29 -16.72 -31.60
C GLN A 158 -8.42 -17.64 -30.74
N ASN A 159 -7.29 -17.15 -30.21
CA ASN A 159 -6.35 -17.82 -29.32
C ASN A 159 -5.99 -16.96 -28.11
N LEU A 160 -6.94 -16.25 -27.54
CA LEU A 160 -6.75 -15.39 -26.37
C LEU A 160 -6.61 -16.20 -25.07
N GLY A 161 -7.19 -17.42 -25.02
CA GLY A 161 -7.08 -18.31 -23.85
C GLY A 161 -8.28 -18.25 -22.90
N PHE A 162 -9.39 -17.60 -23.26
CA PHE A 162 -10.64 -17.71 -22.50
C PHE A 162 -11.25 -19.09 -22.59
N LYS A 163 -11.05 -19.75 -23.72
CA LYS A 163 -11.47 -21.13 -23.97
C LYS A 163 -10.25 -22.01 -24.19
N LYS A 164 -10.21 -23.17 -23.55
CA LYS A 164 -9.20 -24.19 -23.84
C LYS A 164 -9.52 -24.81 -25.22
N ARG A 165 -8.51 -24.94 -26.08
CA ARG A 165 -8.64 -25.43 -27.43
C ARG A 165 -7.77 -26.66 -27.60
N GLU A 166 -8.24 -27.78 -27.02
CA GLU A 166 -7.53 -29.07 -27.03
C GLU A 166 -8.06 -30.02 -28.13
N CYS A 167 -9.33 -29.84 -28.54
CA CYS A 167 -10.01 -30.66 -29.54
C CYS A 167 -10.57 -29.82 -30.67
N LEU A 168 -10.92 -30.48 -31.79
CA LEU A 168 -11.60 -29.85 -32.94
C LEU A 168 -12.96 -29.24 -32.53
N ASP A 169 -13.69 -29.88 -31.62
CA ASP A 169 -14.97 -29.37 -31.11
C ASP A 169 -14.86 -28.05 -30.36
N ASP A 170 -13.75 -27.84 -29.62
CA ASP A 170 -13.47 -26.61 -28.86
C ASP A 170 -13.18 -25.43 -29.81
N MET A 171 -12.70 -25.68 -31.03
CA MET A 171 -12.45 -24.67 -32.04
C MET A 171 -13.72 -23.98 -32.57
N PHE A 172 -14.88 -24.60 -32.39
CA PHE A 172 -16.17 -24.02 -32.80
C PHE A 172 -16.75 -23.08 -31.75
N GLU A 173 -16.24 -23.12 -30.51
CA GLU A 173 -16.66 -22.18 -29.49
C GLU A 173 -16.07 -20.79 -29.78
N LEU A 174 -16.89 -19.76 -29.71
CA LEU A 174 -16.43 -18.37 -29.81
C LEU A 174 -15.65 -17.99 -28.56
N GLU A 175 -14.56 -17.25 -28.72
CA GLU A 175 -13.79 -16.72 -27.57
C GLU A 175 -14.64 -15.86 -26.65
N VAL A 176 -15.50 -15.04 -27.22
CA VAL A 176 -16.41 -14.15 -26.50
C VAL A 176 -17.86 -14.44 -26.92
N ASP A 177 -18.59 -15.16 -26.09
CA ASP A 177 -20.01 -15.48 -26.27
C ASP A 177 -20.90 -14.87 -25.18
N GLN A 178 -20.41 -13.86 -24.48
CA GLN A 178 -21.15 -13.17 -23.45
C GLN A 178 -21.36 -11.70 -23.78
N LEU A 179 -22.21 -11.05 -22.99
CA LEU A 179 -22.42 -9.61 -23.09
C LEU A 179 -21.13 -8.85 -22.74
N VAL A 180 -20.69 -7.94 -23.60
CA VAL A 180 -19.42 -7.26 -23.48
C VAL A 180 -19.62 -5.83 -22.96
N GLY A 181 -19.22 -5.61 -21.69
CA GLY A 181 -19.15 -4.29 -21.07
C GLY A 181 -17.70 -3.85 -20.83
N LYS A 182 -17.52 -2.76 -20.12
CA LYS A 182 -16.19 -2.16 -19.84
C LYS A 182 -15.23 -3.13 -19.15
N LYS A 183 -15.72 -3.91 -18.18
CA LYS A 183 -14.89 -4.88 -17.44
C LYS A 183 -14.42 -6.00 -18.35
N GLN A 184 -15.31 -6.55 -19.18
CA GLN A 184 -15.01 -7.60 -20.13
C GLN A 184 -14.01 -7.13 -21.18
N LEU A 185 -14.18 -5.91 -21.71
CA LEU A 185 -13.22 -5.31 -22.64
C LEU A 185 -11.83 -5.16 -22.01
N SER A 186 -11.74 -4.70 -20.76
CA SER A 186 -10.46 -4.60 -20.05
C SER A 186 -9.79 -5.97 -19.89
N ASN A 187 -10.57 -7.02 -19.58
CA ASN A 187 -10.04 -8.39 -19.47
C ASN A 187 -9.57 -8.92 -20.84
N ILE A 188 -10.31 -8.64 -21.91
CA ILE A 188 -9.92 -9.03 -23.28
C ILE A 188 -8.59 -8.40 -23.65
N VAL A 189 -8.40 -7.11 -23.34
CA VAL A 189 -7.14 -6.41 -23.59
C VAL A 189 -5.99 -6.98 -22.77
N ASP A 190 -6.19 -7.29 -21.47
CA ASP A 190 -5.18 -7.90 -20.62
C ASP A 190 -4.75 -9.28 -21.13
N MET A 191 -5.72 -10.11 -21.50
CA MET A 191 -5.45 -11.44 -22.08
C MET A 191 -4.79 -11.36 -23.45
N CYS A 192 -5.20 -10.41 -24.29
CA CYS A 192 -4.59 -10.18 -25.60
C CYS A 192 -3.12 -9.72 -25.46
N PHE A 193 -2.84 -8.81 -24.53
CA PHE A 193 -1.49 -8.36 -24.25
C PHE A 193 -0.58 -9.54 -23.84
N ARG A 194 -1.08 -10.40 -22.95
CA ARG A 194 -0.29 -11.54 -22.43
C ARG A 194 -0.08 -12.67 -23.45
N SER A 195 -1.09 -12.93 -24.29
CA SER A 195 -1.03 -14.03 -25.26
C SER A 195 -0.37 -13.66 -26.58
N GLN A 196 -0.55 -12.41 -27.04
CA GLN A 196 -0.15 -11.98 -28.37
C GLN A 196 0.98 -10.92 -28.39
N GLY A 197 1.27 -10.34 -27.22
CA GLY A 197 2.28 -9.25 -27.09
C GLY A 197 1.74 -7.86 -27.47
N GLU A 198 2.60 -6.86 -27.34
CA GLU A 198 2.26 -5.44 -27.41
C GLU A 198 1.72 -5.03 -28.80
N HIS A 199 2.41 -5.40 -29.86
CA HIS A 199 2.09 -4.96 -31.22
C HIS A 199 0.73 -5.49 -31.72
N LYS A 200 0.46 -6.78 -31.54
CA LYS A 200 -0.85 -7.35 -31.94
C LYS A 200 -1.99 -6.83 -31.07
N CYS A 201 -1.72 -6.59 -29.77
CA CYS A 201 -2.70 -6.00 -28.88
C CYS A 201 -3.10 -4.58 -29.33
N ALA A 202 -2.17 -3.77 -29.85
CA ALA A 202 -2.48 -2.45 -30.39
C ALA A 202 -3.41 -2.53 -31.63
N LEU A 203 -3.17 -3.48 -32.53
CA LEU A 203 -4.04 -3.72 -33.68
C LEU A 203 -5.46 -4.13 -33.28
N VAL A 204 -5.58 -5.02 -32.29
CA VAL A 204 -6.87 -5.45 -31.75
C VAL A 204 -7.62 -4.29 -31.09
N LEU A 205 -6.91 -3.42 -30.34
CA LEU A 205 -7.48 -2.21 -29.74
C LEU A 205 -8.03 -1.24 -30.81
N ASP A 206 -7.30 -1.07 -31.91
CA ASP A 206 -7.78 -0.25 -33.02
C ASP A 206 -9.00 -0.84 -33.71
N ALA A 207 -9.05 -2.17 -33.87
CA ALA A 207 -10.23 -2.84 -34.43
C ALA A 207 -11.45 -2.70 -33.49
N ILE A 208 -11.27 -2.89 -32.17
CA ILE A 208 -12.35 -2.69 -31.18
C ILE A 208 -12.82 -1.22 -31.17
N LYS A 209 -11.91 -0.26 -31.25
CA LYS A 209 -12.24 1.17 -31.37
C LYS A 209 -13.10 1.44 -32.59
N ALA A 210 -12.69 0.96 -33.75
CA ALA A 210 -13.42 1.16 -35.02
C ALA A 210 -14.82 0.53 -34.98
N LEU A 211 -14.93 -0.71 -34.47
CA LEU A 211 -16.23 -1.37 -34.29
C LEU A 211 -17.11 -0.63 -33.28
N GLY A 212 -16.55 -0.23 -32.15
CA GLY A 212 -17.28 0.48 -31.11
C GLY A 212 -17.91 1.76 -31.62
N TYR A 213 -17.16 2.62 -32.29
CA TYR A 213 -17.70 3.85 -32.90
C TYR A 213 -18.71 3.59 -34.01
N LYS A 214 -18.44 2.62 -34.89
CA LYS A 214 -19.36 2.25 -35.97
C LYS A 214 -20.74 1.83 -35.42
N TYR A 215 -20.75 0.93 -34.47
CA TYR A 215 -22.00 0.40 -33.91
C TYR A 215 -22.65 1.30 -32.85
N ALA A 216 -21.92 2.20 -32.22
CA ALA A 216 -22.51 3.29 -31.44
C ALA A 216 -23.31 4.25 -32.35
N THR A 217 -22.76 4.56 -33.53
CA THR A 217 -23.44 5.39 -34.55
C THR A 217 -24.67 4.68 -35.11
N VAL A 218 -24.55 3.41 -35.49
CA VAL A 218 -25.67 2.60 -35.98
C VAL A 218 -26.77 2.44 -34.92
N GLY A 219 -26.39 2.18 -33.65
CA GLY A 219 -27.34 2.06 -32.56
C GLY A 219 -28.07 3.35 -32.21
N SER A 220 -27.47 4.52 -32.52
CA SER A 220 -28.05 5.85 -32.29
C SER A 220 -28.66 6.03 -30.92
N LEU A 221 -27.98 5.49 -29.86
CA LEU A 221 -28.47 5.51 -28.48
C LEU A 221 -28.49 6.92 -27.93
N THR A 222 -29.65 7.39 -27.52
CA THR A 222 -29.86 8.71 -26.91
C THR A 222 -30.73 8.58 -25.66
N VAL A 223 -30.64 9.52 -24.75
CA VAL A 223 -31.40 9.53 -23.50
C VAL A 223 -32.43 10.64 -23.55
N SER A 224 -33.69 10.30 -23.24
CA SER A 224 -34.78 11.27 -23.08
C SER A 224 -35.33 11.26 -21.65
N VAL A 225 -36.03 12.30 -21.27
CA VAL A 225 -36.71 12.36 -19.95
C VAL A 225 -37.75 11.26 -19.81
N ALA A 226 -38.33 10.79 -20.91
CA ALA A 226 -39.31 9.69 -20.94
C ALA A 226 -38.70 8.34 -20.54
N ASP A 227 -37.40 8.13 -20.81
CA ASP A 227 -36.68 6.90 -20.49
C ASP A 227 -36.42 6.73 -18.98
N ILE A 228 -36.46 7.83 -18.23
CA ILE A 228 -36.32 7.81 -16.77
C ILE A 228 -37.62 7.35 -16.15
N LYS A 229 -37.80 6.06 -15.92
CA LYS A 229 -39.01 5.51 -15.28
C LYS A 229 -38.84 5.48 -13.77
N ILE A 230 -39.80 6.06 -13.06
CA ILE A 230 -39.84 6.06 -11.58
C ILE A 230 -40.38 4.73 -11.11
N PRO A 231 -39.69 4.03 -10.17
CA PRO A 231 -40.20 2.76 -9.64
C PRO A 231 -41.52 2.95 -8.91
N PRO A 232 -42.57 2.12 -9.18
CA PRO A 232 -43.88 2.26 -8.52
C PRO A 232 -43.82 2.05 -7.01
N MET A 233 -42.84 1.31 -6.49
CA MET A 233 -42.64 1.02 -5.08
C MET A 233 -42.03 2.20 -4.29
N LYS A 234 -41.61 3.28 -4.96
CA LYS A 234 -40.99 4.44 -4.30
C LYS A 234 -41.78 4.98 -3.15
N GLN A 235 -43.08 5.26 -3.39
CA GLN A 235 -43.98 5.85 -2.38
C GLN A 235 -44.14 4.92 -1.18
N GLN A 236 -44.31 3.63 -1.40
CA GLN A 236 -44.46 2.64 -0.33
C GLN A 236 -43.24 2.60 0.58
N LEU A 237 -42.03 2.58 0.00
CA LEU A 237 -40.76 2.57 0.75
C LEU A 237 -40.56 3.86 1.55
N LEU A 238 -40.96 4.99 1.00
CA LEU A 238 -40.90 6.28 1.72
C LEU A 238 -41.84 6.26 2.91
N ASP A 239 -43.13 5.86 2.75
CA ASP A 239 -44.12 5.81 3.80
C ASP A 239 -43.75 4.82 4.93
N GLU A 240 -43.15 3.67 4.60
CA GLU A 240 -42.64 2.71 5.58
C GLU A 240 -41.46 3.29 6.38
N THR A 241 -40.58 3.99 5.69
CA THR A 241 -39.38 4.61 6.34
C THR A 241 -39.83 5.75 7.25
N ASP A 242 -40.81 6.57 6.84
CA ASP A 242 -41.36 7.63 7.66
C ASP A 242 -41.98 7.10 8.97
N LYS A 243 -42.70 5.96 8.90
CA LYS A 243 -43.25 5.30 10.11
C LYS A 243 -42.14 4.84 11.05
N LYS A 244 -41.07 4.26 10.51
CA LYS A 244 -39.88 3.83 11.31
C LYS A 244 -39.19 5.03 11.95
N VAL A 245 -39.01 6.14 11.22
CA VAL A 245 -38.39 7.36 11.73
C VAL A 245 -39.28 7.99 12.81
N ALA A 246 -40.63 8.02 12.64
CA ALA A 246 -41.56 8.50 13.65
C ALA A 246 -41.45 7.70 14.96
N HIS A 247 -41.37 6.37 14.86
CA HIS A 247 -41.19 5.51 16.03
C HIS A 247 -39.82 5.74 16.74
N VAL A 248 -38.73 5.99 16.01
CA VAL A 248 -37.45 6.37 16.63
C VAL A 248 -37.54 7.70 17.36
N ASN A 249 -38.26 8.67 16.80
CA ASN A 249 -38.51 9.97 17.47
C ASN A 249 -39.41 9.83 18.70
N GLU A 250 -40.39 8.93 18.69
CA GLU A 250 -41.24 8.62 19.88
C GLU A 250 -40.38 8.02 21.00
N MET A 251 -39.54 7.02 20.70
CA MET A 251 -38.60 6.44 21.66
C MET A 251 -37.61 7.50 22.24
N PHE A 252 -37.20 8.46 21.43
CA PHE A 252 -36.41 9.60 21.92
C PHE A 252 -37.20 10.53 22.85
N ALA A 253 -38.46 10.84 22.50
CA ALA A 253 -39.35 11.65 23.34
C ALA A 253 -39.68 10.97 24.69
N GLU A 254 -39.73 9.65 24.72
CA GLU A 254 -39.89 8.84 25.94
C GLU A 254 -38.57 8.73 26.75
N GLY A 255 -37.47 9.27 26.28
CA GLY A 255 -36.19 9.26 26.97
C GLY A 255 -35.41 7.93 26.88
N LEU A 256 -35.83 6.99 26.01
CA LEU A 256 -35.20 5.69 25.83
C LEU A 256 -33.92 5.74 24.99
N LEU A 257 -33.70 6.81 24.24
CA LEU A 257 -32.54 6.99 23.34
C LEU A 257 -31.82 8.31 23.63
N SER A 258 -30.52 8.31 23.48
CA SER A 258 -29.72 9.54 23.43
C SER A 258 -29.88 10.24 22.08
N GLU A 259 -29.56 11.56 22.02
CA GLU A 259 -29.63 12.30 20.76
C GLU A 259 -28.71 11.75 19.68
N ASP A 260 -27.50 11.32 20.05
CA ASP A 260 -26.54 10.75 19.12
C ASP A 260 -27.01 9.39 18.56
N GLU A 261 -27.68 8.59 19.39
CA GLU A 261 -28.26 7.32 18.93
C GLU A 261 -29.47 7.55 18.02
N ARG A 262 -30.35 8.48 18.38
CA ARG A 262 -31.48 8.90 17.55
C ARG A 262 -30.97 9.33 16.16
N TYR A 263 -30.02 10.27 16.14
CA TYR A 263 -29.39 10.78 14.93
C TYR A 263 -28.80 9.63 14.06
N SER A 264 -28.02 8.76 14.66
CA SER A 264 -27.42 7.63 13.96
C SER A 264 -28.45 6.65 13.38
N ARG A 265 -29.54 6.36 14.15
CA ARG A 265 -30.61 5.47 13.69
C ARG A 265 -31.41 6.08 12.54
N VAL A 266 -31.74 7.37 12.60
CA VAL A 266 -32.45 8.08 11.53
C VAL A 266 -31.66 8.10 10.24
N ILE A 267 -30.36 8.41 10.30
CA ILE A 267 -29.48 8.39 9.13
C ILE A 267 -29.39 6.99 8.52
N ASN A 268 -29.22 5.95 9.35
CA ASN A 268 -29.15 4.57 8.87
C ASN A 268 -30.45 4.12 8.20
N LEU A 269 -31.61 4.50 8.71
CA LEU A 269 -32.90 4.20 8.09
C LEU A 269 -33.02 4.84 6.70
N TRP A 270 -32.67 6.12 6.56
CA TRP A 270 -32.69 6.80 5.26
C TRP A 270 -31.65 6.28 4.28
N ASN A 271 -30.47 5.94 4.73
CA ASN A 271 -29.45 5.29 3.89
C ASN A 271 -29.94 3.93 3.39
N THR A 272 -30.54 3.13 4.27
CA THR A 272 -31.10 1.82 3.89
C THR A 272 -32.23 1.99 2.86
N CYS A 273 -33.12 2.95 3.06
CA CYS A 273 -34.16 3.27 2.09
C CYS A 273 -33.59 3.67 0.73
N THR A 274 -32.60 4.56 0.71
CA THR A 274 -31.94 5.03 -0.52
C THR A 274 -31.24 3.89 -1.25
N ASN A 275 -30.55 3.01 -0.53
CA ASN A 275 -29.87 1.86 -1.11
C ASN A 275 -30.86 0.84 -1.66
N THR A 276 -31.92 0.52 -0.92
CA THR A 276 -32.96 -0.41 -1.39
C THR A 276 -33.63 0.11 -2.66
N LEU A 277 -33.95 1.41 -2.69
CA LEU A 277 -34.53 2.04 -3.87
C LEU A 277 -33.58 2.02 -5.07
N ARG A 278 -32.29 2.33 -4.87
CA ARG A 278 -31.23 2.27 -5.89
C ARG A 278 -31.14 0.88 -6.51
N ASP A 279 -31.13 -0.17 -5.68
CA ASP A 279 -30.92 -1.53 -6.12
C ASP A 279 -32.13 -2.06 -6.92
N GLN A 280 -33.32 -1.48 -6.72
CA GLN A 280 -34.53 -1.84 -7.43
C GLN A 280 -34.75 -1.08 -8.76
N ILE A 281 -34.07 0.07 -8.97
CA ILE A 281 -34.29 0.88 -10.19
C ILE A 281 -33.87 0.15 -11.45
N LEU A 282 -32.62 -0.36 -11.47
CA LEU A 282 -32.06 -1.00 -12.68
C LEU A 282 -32.80 -2.26 -13.11
N PRO A 283 -33.19 -3.21 -12.22
CA PRO A 283 -33.97 -4.37 -12.62
C PRO A 283 -35.35 -4.04 -13.19
N ASN A 284 -35.97 -2.94 -12.75
CA ASN A 284 -37.28 -2.50 -13.22
C ASN A 284 -37.27 -1.78 -14.57
N LEU A 285 -36.09 -1.41 -15.09
CA LEU A 285 -35.96 -0.84 -16.42
C LEU A 285 -35.85 -1.96 -17.47
N ASP A 286 -36.42 -1.71 -18.66
CA ASP A 286 -36.29 -2.58 -19.83
C ASP A 286 -34.80 -2.77 -20.17
N PRO A 287 -34.34 -3.99 -20.50
CA PRO A 287 -32.98 -4.24 -20.98
C PRO A 287 -32.52 -3.33 -22.12
N PHE A 288 -33.43 -2.90 -22.99
CA PHE A 288 -33.17 -2.01 -24.11
C PHE A 288 -33.38 -0.53 -23.79
N ASN A 289 -33.66 -0.18 -22.53
CA ASN A 289 -33.71 1.21 -22.11
C ASN A 289 -32.31 1.82 -22.19
N PRO A 290 -32.10 2.97 -22.89
CA PRO A 290 -30.79 3.59 -23.05
C PRO A 290 -30.06 3.84 -21.74
N ILE A 291 -30.75 4.29 -20.69
CA ILE A 291 -30.17 4.57 -19.38
C ILE A 291 -29.60 3.29 -18.75
N ARG A 292 -30.35 2.18 -18.85
CA ARG A 292 -29.88 0.86 -18.37
C ARG A 292 -28.67 0.38 -19.17
N MET A 293 -28.72 0.51 -20.51
CA MET A 293 -27.60 0.12 -21.35
C MET A 293 -26.32 0.92 -21.06
N PHE A 294 -26.41 2.24 -20.84
CA PHE A 294 -25.28 3.07 -20.48
C PHE A 294 -24.67 2.68 -19.10
N THR A 295 -25.52 2.35 -18.15
CA THR A 295 -25.12 2.00 -16.78
C THR A 295 -24.53 0.58 -16.71
N ASP A 296 -25.24 -0.40 -17.28
CA ASP A 296 -24.84 -1.81 -17.26
C ASP A 296 -23.57 -2.06 -18.08
N SER A 297 -23.41 -1.37 -19.21
CA SER A 297 -22.18 -1.43 -20.00
C SER A 297 -20.97 -0.80 -19.28
N GLY A 298 -21.20 0.09 -18.33
CA GLY A 298 -20.15 0.90 -17.69
C GLY A 298 -19.57 1.98 -18.61
N ALA A 299 -20.25 2.31 -19.71
CA ALA A 299 -19.82 3.36 -20.64
C ALA A 299 -19.92 4.74 -19.99
N ARG A 300 -21.07 5.04 -19.35
CA ARG A 300 -21.28 6.30 -18.64
C ARG A 300 -22.37 6.15 -17.58
N GLY A 301 -22.19 6.82 -16.44
CA GLY A 301 -23.16 6.80 -15.36
C GLY A 301 -22.92 5.66 -14.36
N SER A 302 -23.52 5.81 -13.20
CA SER A 302 -23.53 4.82 -12.13
C SER A 302 -24.94 4.63 -11.58
N ALA A 303 -25.20 3.50 -10.93
CA ALA A 303 -26.48 3.24 -10.28
C ALA A 303 -26.90 4.35 -9.29
N ALA A 304 -25.92 4.98 -8.61
CA ALA A 304 -26.16 6.10 -7.72
C ALA A 304 -26.65 7.35 -8.47
N GLN A 305 -26.10 7.65 -9.65
CA GLN A 305 -26.55 8.76 -10.48
C GLN A 305 -27.94 8.52 -11.05
N VAL A 306 -28.25 7.28 -11.47
CA VAL A 306 -29.59 6.90 -11.94
C VAL A 306 -30.59 7.00 -10.79
N SER A 307 -30.19 6.67 -9.55
CA SER A 307 -31.03 6.84 -8.35
C SER A 307 -31.40 8.31 -8.11
N GLN A 308 -30.50 9.26 -8.37
CA GLN A 308 -30.83 10.69 -8.28
C GLN A 308 -31.81 11.16 -9.35
N LEU A 309 -31.80 10.51 -10.52
CA LEU A 309 -32.69 10.85 -11.66
C LEU A 309 -34.09 10.25 -11.47
N ALA A 310 -34.19 8.99 -11.03
CA ALA A 310 -35.44 8.20 -11.01
C ALA A 310 -35.94 7.81 -9.60
N GLY A 311 -35.05 7.75 -8.60
CA GLY A 311 -35.39 7.33 -7.25
C GLY A 311 -35.56 8.49 -6.28
N MET A 312 -34.59 8.68 -5.38
CA MET A 312 -34.52 9.84 -4.49
C MET A 312 -33.07 10.36 -4.42
N ARG A 313 -32.91 11.63 -4.15
CA ARG A 313 -31.57 12.22 -4.00
C ARG A 313 -30.89 11.81 -2.69
N GLY A 314 -31.66 11.66 -1.60
CA GLY A 314 -31.17 11.16 -0.33
C GLY A 314 -30.64 12.26 0.62
N LEU A 315 -29.80 11.86 1.56
CA LEU A 315 -29.25 12.73 2.59
C LEU A 315 -28.12 13.63 2.04
N MET A 316 -28.10 14.87 2.49
CA MET A 316 -27.10 15.86 2.05
C MET A 316 -26.12 16.19 3.17
N ALA A 317 -24.87 16.50 2.79
CA ALA A 317 -23.87 16.97 3.73
C ALA A 317 -24.03 18.46 4.02
N SER A 318 -24.03 18.85 5.30
CA SER A 318 -23.96 20.24 5.73
C SER A 318 -22.57 20.85 5.39
N PRO A 319 -22.44 22.18 5.27
CA PRO A 319 -21.14 22.85 5.15
C PRO A 319 -20.16 22.49 6.29
N THR A 320 -20.66 22.19 7.49
CA THR A 320 -19.87 21.79 8.65
C THR A 320 -19.39 20.32 8.63
N GLY A 321 -19.85 19.53 7.65
CA GLY A 321 -19.50 18.12 7.52
C GLY A 321 -20.47 17.12 8.15
N LYS A 322 -21.45 17.60 8.98
CA LYS A 322 -22.50 16.71 9.48
C LYS A 322 -23.52 16.41 8.39
N THR A 323 -24.11 15.24 8.41
CA THR A 323 -25.22 14.87 7.53
C THR A 323 -26.50 15.55 8.02
N VAL A 324 -27.27 16.16 7.13
CA VAL A 324 -28.56 16.73 7.46
C VAL A 324 -29.57 15.60 7.58
N GLU A 325 -30.32 15.56 8.70
CA GLU A 325 -31.29 14.49 8.99
C GLU A 325 -32.50 14.47 8.03
N LEU A 326 -32.77 15.62 7.40
CA LEU A 326 -33.87 15.74 6.46
C LEU A 326 -33.42 15.29 5.06
N PRO A 327 -33.94 14.16 4.53
CA PRO A 327 -33.57 13.70 3.21
C PRO A 327 -34.28 14.48 2.10
N ILE A 328 -33.67 14.60 0.95
CA ILE A 328 -34.30 15.04 -0.28
C ILE A 328 -35.04 13.83 -0.89
N ARG A 329 -36.38 13.81 -0.78
CA ARG A 329 -37.25 12.72 -1.24
C ARG A 329 -37.49 12.77 -2.75
N ALA A 330 -37.49 13.97 -3.30
CA ALA A 330 -37.68 14.18 -4.71
C ALA A 330 -36.48 13.69 -5.54
N ASN A 331 -36.73 13.38 -6.79
CA ASN A 331 -35.71 13.12 -7.82
C ASN A 331 -35.66 14.26 -8.83
N PHE A 332 -34.67 14.27 -9.71
CA PHE A 332 -34.56 15.31 -10.72
C PHE A 332 -35.66 15.29 -11.77
N ARG A 333 -36.28 14.12 -12.04
CA ARG A 333 -37.41 14.02 -12.94
C ARG A 333 -38.67 14.71 -12.40
N GLU A 334 -38.96 14.54 -11.11
CA GLU A 334 -40.11 15.17 -10.41
C GLU A 334 -39.90 16.65 -10.16
N GLY A 335 -38.63 17.08 -10.06
CA GLY A 335 -38.24 18.41 -9.64
C GLY A 335 -38.12 18.56 -8.12
N LEU A 336 -37.26 19.46 -7.67
CA LEU A 336 -37.00 19.72 -6.25
C LEU A 336 -37.85 20.90 -5.74
N ASN A 337 -38.32 20.80 -4.50
CA ASN A 337 -38.91 21.92 -3.79
C ASN A 337 -37.87 23.00 -3.46
N VAL A 338 -38.25 24.22 -3.18
CA VAL A 338 -37.33 25.32 -2.85
C VAL A 338 -36.41 24.99 -1.69
N GLN A 339 -36.91 24.36 -0.63
CA GLN A 339 -36.12 23.92 0.53
C GLN A 339 -35.13 22.84 0.17
N GLU A 340 -35.57 21.85 -0.57
CA GLU A 340 -34.69 20.74 -1.06
C GLU A 340 -33.58 21.25 -2.00
N PHE A 341 -33.93 22.19 -2.88
CA PHE A 341 -32.94 22.83 -3.74
C PHE A 341 -31.91 23.63 -2.95
N PHE A 342 -32.35 24.38 -1.92
CA PHE A 342 -31.44 25.10 -1.04
C PHE A 342 -30.46 24.18 -0.31
N LEU A 343 -30.97 23.11 0.30
CA LEU A 343 -30.13 22.07 0.92
C LEU A 343 -29.15 21.45 -0.06
N SER A 344 -29.61 21.13 -1.25
CA SER A 344 -28.80 20.59 -2.33
C SER A 344 -27.65 21.51 -2.74
N SER A 345 -27.90 22.83 -2.78
CA SER A 345 -26.89 23.83 -3.17
C SER A 345 -25.71 23.90 -2.21
N HIS A 346 -25.94 23.69 -0.91
CA HIS A 346 -24.88 23.63 0.10
C HIS A 346 -23.91 22.48 -0.14
N GLY A 347 -24.43 21.27 -0.38
CA GLY A 347 -23.62 20.09 -0.69
C GLY A 347 -22.81 20.27 -1.96
N SER A 348 -23.40 20.79 -3.02
CA SER A 348 -22.73 21.04 -4.31
C SER A 348 -21.60 22.06 -4.18
N ARG A 349 -21.83 23.17 -3.47
CA ARG A 349 -20.80 24.21 -3.24
C ARG A 349 -19.64 23.67 -2.41
N LYS A 350 -19.93 22.87 -1.36
CA LYS A 350 -18.90 22.19 -0.58
C LYS A 350 -18.06 21.25 -1.45
N ALA A 351 -18.70 20.42 -2.27
CA ALA A 351 -18.00 19.49 -3.16
C ALA A 351 -17.06 20.21 -4.14
N LEU A 352 -17.49 21.33 -4.72
CA LEU A 352 -16.68 22.19 -5.60
C LEU A 352 -15.44 22.74 -4.86
N SER A 353 -15.64 23.30 -3.66
CA SER A 353 -14.55 23.86 -2.86
C SER A 353 -13.56 22.79 -2.42
N ASP A 354 -14.08 21.63 -1.93
CA ASP A 354 -13.26 20.51 -1.50
C ASP A 354 -12.41 19.96 -2.66
N THR A 355 -12.98 19.84 -3.85
CA THR A 355 -12.25 19.38 -5.03
C THR A 355 -11.07 20.29 -5.38
N ALA A 356 -11.29 21.60 -5.37
CA ALA A 356 -10.24 22.58 -5.70
C ALA A 356 -9.08 22.54 -4.68
N MET A 357 -9.39 22.45 -3.38
CA MET A 357 -8.35 22.43 -2.33
C MET A 357 -7.63 21.08 -2.25
N LYS A 358 -8.35 19.97 -2.29
CA LYS A 358 -7.77 18.62 -2.16
C LYS A 358 -6.88 18.22 -3.35
N THR A 359 -7.06 18.82 -4.51
CA THR A 359 -6.15 18.63 -5.65
C THR A 359 -4.74 19.11 -5.32
N ALA A 360 -4.61 20.27 -4.67
CA ALA A 360 -3.33 20.78 -4.21
C ALA A 360 -2.70 19.88 -3.13
N ASP A 361 -3.50 19.41 -2.15
CA ASP A 361 -3.04 18.51 -1.08
C ASP A 361 -2.52 17.19 -1.64
N SER A 362 -3.23 16.59 -2.62
CA SER A 362 -2.79 15.39 -3.31
C SER A 362 -1.49 15.59 -4.09
N GLY A 363 -1.34 16.74 -4.78
CA GLY A 363 -0.10 17.10 -5.46
C GLY A 363 1.07 17.26 -4.48
N TYR A 364 0.84 17.89 -3.32
CA TYR A 364 1.85 18.02 -2.27
C TYR A 364 2.23 16.68 -1.63
N LEU A 365 1.27 15.77 -1.41
CA LEU A 365 1.55 14.41 -0.95
C LEU A 365 2.44 13.67 -1.97
N THR A 366 2.09 13.71 -3.25
CA THR A 366 2.88 13.09 -4.32
C THR A 366 4.31 13.60 -4.35
N ARG A 367 4.51 14.93 -4.23
CA ARG A 367 5.84 15.54 -4.16
C ARG A 367 6.65 14.98 -2.99
N ARG A 368 6.06 14.91 -1.78
CA ARG A 368 6.74 14.36 -0.60
C ARG A 368 7.12 12.89 -0.77
N LEU A 369 6.24 12.10 -1.39
CA LEU A 369 6.51 10.69 -1.69
C LEU A 369 7.67 10.53 -2.69
N VAL A 370 7.73 11.37 -3.73
CA VAL A 370 8.86 11.39 -4.68
C VAL A 370 10.15 11.75 -3.97
N ASP A 371 10.15 12.76 -3.11
CA ASP A 371 11.34 13.23 -2.41
C ASP A 371 11.97 12.16 -1.49
N ILE A 372 11.14 11.35 -0.81
CA ILE A 372 11.64 10.27 0.05
C ILE A 372 12.13 9.05 -0.73
N SER A 373 11.55 8.79 -1.90
CA SER A 373 11.79 7.54 -2.64
C SER A 373 12.68 7.67 -3.87
N GLN A 374 13.08 8.88 -4.26
CA GLN A 374 13.84 9.16 -5.48
C GLN A 374 15.19 8.42 -5.59
N GLU A 375 15.79 8.05 -4.48
CA GLU A 375 17.06 7.31 -4.43
C GLU A 375 16.88 5.79 -4.56
N VAL A 376 15.63 5.29 -4.53
CA VAL A 376 15.35 3.86 -4.64
C VAL A 376 15.32 3.43 -6.10
N ILE A 377 16.44 2.84 -6.52
CA ILE A 377 16.68 2.32 -7.87
C ILE A 377 17.01 0.84 -7.75
N VAL A 378 16.69 0.04 -8.77
CA VAL A 378 17.12 -1.35 -8.85
C VAL A 378 18.60 -1.38 -9.20
N ARG A 379 19.46 -1.84 -8.27
CA ARG A 379 20.93 -1.76 -8.44
C ARG A 379 21.59 -3.07 -8.77
N GLU A 380 21.06 -4.17 -8.29
CA GLU A 380 21.64 -5.52 -8.40
C GLU A 380 20.56 -6.55 -8.74
N GLU A 381 20.95 -7.70 -9.26
CA GLU A 381 19.99 -8.76 -9.60
C GLU A 381 19.48 -9.51 -8.38
N ASP A 382 20.38 -9.96 -7.50
CA ASP A 382 20.04 -10.74 -6.31
C ASP A 382 20.93 -10.36 -5.11
N CYS A 383 20.32 -9.76 -4.11
CA CYS A 383 21.00 -9.27 -2.92
C CYS A 383 21.47 -10.39 -1.97
N PHE A 384 20.82 -11.54 -1.96
CA PHE A 384 21.17 -12.64 -1.08
C PHE A 384 22.28 -13.51 -1.68
N LEU A 385 22.18 -13.81 -2.97
CA LEU A 385 23.19 -14.61 -3.68
C LEU A 385 24.56 -13.93 -3.68
N GLN A 386 24.62 -12.62 -3.96
CA GLN A 386 25.86 -11.87 -4.00
C GLN A 386 26.56 -11.76 -2.64
N ARG A 387 25.82 -11.87 -1.53
CA ARG A 387 26.34 -11.76 -0.16
C ARG A 387 26.43 -13.11 0.56
N GLY A 388 26.04 -14.22 -0.10
CA GLY A 388 26.02 -15.54 0.52
C GLY A 388 25.05 -15.65 1.73
N LEU A 389 24.03 -14.79 1.80
CA LEU A 389 23.09 -14.78 2.90
C LEU A 389 21.88 -15.69 2.63
N PRO A 390 21.28 -16.27 3.66
CA PRO A 390 20.03 -17.02 3.49
C PRO A 390 18.90 -16.10 3.01
N ILE A 391 18.05 -16.64 2.12
CA ILE A 391 16.93 -15.87 1.56
C ILE A 391 15.94 -15.52 2.66
N ARG A 392 15.62 -14.24 2.77
CA ARG A 392 14.62 -13.70 3.68
C ARG A 392 13.39 -13.28 2.88
N GLY A 393 12.22 -13.56 3.42
CA GLY A 393 10.95 -13.23 2.81
C GLY A 393 9.93 -12.74 3.84
N VAL A 394 8.70 -12.57 3.37
CA VAL A 394 7.53 -12.23 4.17
C VAL A 394 6.44 -13.24 3.85
N HIS A 395 5.67 -13.63 4.85
CA HIS A 395 4.46 -14.43 4.64
C HIS A 395 3.33 -13.53 4.15
N VAL A 396 2.82 -13.84 2.97
CA VAL A 396 1.69 -13.13 2.37
C VAL A 396 0.44 -13.96 2.51
N THR A 397 -0.59 -13.35 3.09
CA THR A 397 -1.95 -13.91 3.27
C THR A 397 -2.97 -12.97 2.63
N GLU A 398 -4.20 -13.41 2.49
CA GLU A 398 -5.31 -12.56 2.10
C GLU A 398 -5.50 -11.41 3.10
N LEU A 399 -5.75 -10.20 2.61
CA LEU A 399 -6.04 -9.05 3.46
C LEU A 399 -7.54 -8.95 3.74
N LEU A 400 -7.89 -9.09 5.02
CA LEU A 400 -9.26 -9.01 5.48
C LEU A 400 -9.49 -7.74 6.32
N SER A 401 -10.64 -7.09 6.10
CA SER A 401 -11.19 -6.08 7.01
C SER A 401 -12.50 -6.61 7.61
N GLY A 402 -12.42 -7.08 8.85
CA GLY A 402 -13.52 -7.84 9.44
C GLY A 402 -13.81 -9.11 8.64
N LYS A 403 -15.00 -9.20 8.02
CA LYS A 403 -15.42 -10.34 7.18
C LYS A 403 -15.25 -10.09 5.67
N GLN A 404 -14.89 -8.88 5.26
CA GLN A 404 -14.74 -8.54 3.84
C GLN A 404 -13.28 -8.69 3.42
N SER A 405 -13.06 -9.32 2.27
CA SER A 405 -11.76 -9.39 1.61
C SER A 405 -11.45 -8.03 0.97
N ILE A 406 -10.36 -7.41 1.42
CA ILE A 406 -9.84 -6.16 0.83
C ILE A 406 -9.08 -6.51 -0.45
N GLU A 407 -8.20 -7.50 -0.37
CA GLU A 407 -7.35 -7.94 -1.47
C GLU A 407 -7.15 -9.45 -1.42
N SER A 408 -7.45 -10.12 -2.53
CA SER A 408 -7.31 -11.57 -2.64
C SER A 408 -5.83 -11.99 -2.61
N LEU A 409 -5.57 -13.22 -2.16
CA LEU A 409 -4.22 -13.78 -2.18
C LEU A 409 -3.63 -13.79 -3.60
N GLU A 410 -4.44 -14.08 -4.62
CA GLU A 410 -4.04 -14.10 -6.03
C GLU A 410 -3.48 -12.74 -6.48
N GLU A 411 -4.16 -11.63 -6.18
CA GLU A 411 -3.70 -10.28 -6.54
C GLU A 411 -2.40 -9.93 -5.83
N ARG A 412 -2.23 -10.31 -4.57
CA ARG A 412 -1.03 -10.06 -3.77
C ARG A 412 0.19 -10.87 -4.20
N LEU A 413 -0.02 -12.10 -4.69
CA LEU A 413 1.07 -12.98 -5.17
C LEU A 413 1.57 -12.58 -6.55
N ARG A 414 0.72 -11.97 -7.36
CA ARG A 414 1.04 -11.61 -8.73
C ARG A 414 2.27 -10.70 -8.80
N GLY A 415 3.29 -11.15 -9.55
CA GLY A 415 4.51 -10.40 -9.79
C GLY A 415 5.48 -10.37 -8.61
N ARG A 416 5.32 -11.26 -7.63
CA ARG A 416 6.31 -11.51 -6.57
C ARG A 416 7.21 -12.69 -6.92
N THR A 417 8.34 -12.78 -6.25
CA THR A 417 9.29 -13.91 -6.39
C THR A 417 9.15 -14.82 -5.17
N ALA A 418 9.07 -16.14 -5.39
CA ALA A 418 9.02 -17.11 -4.30
C ALA A 418 10.31 -17.08 -3.47
N ALA A 419 10.21 -17.06 -2.15
CA ALA A 419 11.35 -17.12 -1.25
C ALA A 419 11.77 -18.57 -0.91
N ALA A 420 10.84 -19.51 -0.99
CA ALA A 420 11.03 -20.95 -0.83
C ALA A 420 10.19 -21.70 -1.87
N ASP A 421 10.45 -23.00 -2.03
CA ASP A 421 9.63 -23.83 -2.89
C ASP A 421 8.20 -23.90 -2.37
N ILE A 422 7.23 -23.70 -3.25
CA ILE A 422 5.81 -23.74 -2.94
C ILE A 422 5.29 -25.10 -3.40
N THR A 423 4.88 -25.93 -2.44
CA THR A 423 4.39 -27.29 -2.69
C THR A 423 2.89 -27.36 -2.50
N ASP A 424 2.22 -28.16 -3.30
CA ASP A 424 0.81 -28.48 -3.14
C ASP A 424 0.63 -29.34 -1.88
N PRO A 425 -0.20 -28.93 -0.90
CA PRO A 425 -0.43 -29.72 0.32
C PRO A 425 -1.12 -31.08 0.06
N ALA A 426 -1.81 -31.24 -1.08
CA ALA A 426 -2.53 -32.46 -1.44
C ALA A 426 -1.67 -33.47 -2.20
N THR A 427 -0.89 -33.01 -3.19
CA THR A 427 -0.09 -33.89 -4.08
C THR A 427 1.39 -33.96 -3.71
N GLY A 428 1.92 -32.96 -2.97
CA GLY A 428 3.34 -32.82 -2.67
C GLY A 428 4.20 -32.37 -3.85
N GLU A 429 3.60 -32.05 -4.99
CA GLU A 429 4.30 -31.50 -6.16
C GLU A 429 4.73 -30.05 -5.93
N VAL A 430 5.87 -29.66 -6.47
CA VAL A 430 6.36 -28.30 -6.42
C VAL A 430 5.66 -27.48 -7.50
N LEU A 431 4.80 -26.55 -7.10
CA LEU A 431 4.06 -25.64 -7.98
C LEU A 431 4.96 -24.51 -8.50
N VAL A 432 5.83 -23.96 -7.64
CA VAL A 432 6.76 -22.87 -7.97
C VAL A 432 8.07 -23.10 -7.23
N HIS A 433 9.19 -23.01 -7.95
CA HIS A 433 10.51 -23.14 -7.37
C HIS A 433 10.99 -21.85 -6.67
N GLN A 434 11.94 -22.01 -5.76
CA GLN A 434 12.59 -20.89 -5.08
C GLN A 434 13.23 -19.94 -6.12
N ASN A 435 13.09 -18.61 -5.88
CA ASN A 435 13.58 -17.55 -6.77
C ASN A 435 12.87 -17.47 -8.14
N GLU A 436 11.79 -18.17 -8.32
CA GLU A 436 10.96 -18.08 -9.51
C GLU A 436 9.91 -16.99 -9.38
N LEU A 437 9.59 -16.31 -10.50
CA LEU A 437 8.56 -15.27 -10.55
C LEU A 437 7.17 -15.93 -10.58
N ILE A 438 6.26 -15.44 -9.74
CA ILE A 438 4.88 -15.89 -9.68
C ILE A 438 4.05 -15.06 -10.67
N ASP A 439 3.71 -15.67 -11.80
CA ASP A 439 2.82 -15.09 -12.80
C ASP A 439 1.35 -15.27 -12.39
N HIS A 440 0.45 -14.65 -13.12
CA HIS A 440 -0.99 -14.77 -12.87
C HIS A 440 -1.51 -16.22 -12.92
N ALA A 441 -1.02 -17.02 -13.89
CA ALA A 441 -1.38 -18.43 -13.98
C ALA A 441 -0.91 -19.23 -12.76
N LYS A 442 0.34 -19.03 -12.34
CA LYS A 442 0.91 -19.67 -11.15
C LYS A 442 0.21 -19.21 -9.87
N ALA A 443 -0.12 -17.92 -9.74
CA ALA A 443 -0.86 -17.39 -8.60
C ALA A 443 -2.24 -18.04 -8.48
N LYS A 444 -2.94 -18.22 -9.62
CA LYS A 444 -4.21 -18.92 -9.66
C LYS A 444 -4.08 -20.40 -9.27
N THR A 445 -3.08 -21.11 -9.79
CA THR A 445 -2.81 -22.52 -9.42
C THR A 445 -2.53 -22.67 -7.91
N ILE A 446 -1.77 -21.74 -7.30
CA ILE A 446 -1.50 -21.72 -5.85
C ILE A 446 -2.80 -21.53 -5.06
N CYS A 447 -3.68 -20.63 -5.50
CA CYS A 447 -4.96 -20.38 -4.84
C CYS A 447 -5.91 -21.58 -4.99
N ASP A 448 -5.96 -22.19 -6.18
CA ASP A 448 -6.79 -23.38 -6.48
C ASP A 448 -6.33 -24.59 -5.65
N ALA A 449 -5.03 -24.70 -5.31
CA ALA A 449 -4.49 -25.71 -4.39
C ALA A 449 -4.85 -25.45 -2.90
N GLY A 450 -5.57 -24.36 -2.58
CA GLY A 450 -6.05 -24.05 -1.24
C GLY A 450 -5.01 -23.50 -0.26
N ILE A 451 -3.87 -23.05 -0.74
CA ILE A 451 -2.80 -22.47 0.09
C ILE A 451 -3.22 -21.09 0.58
N LYS A 452 -3.23 -20.88 1.91
CA LYS A 452 -3.66 -19.61 2.54
C LYS A 452 -2.53 -18.63 2.82
N SER A 453 -1.30 -19.11 2.91
CA SER A 453 -0.12 -18.29 3.22
C SER A 453 1.06 -18.76 2.39
N VAL A 454 1.74 -17.82 1.74
CA VAL A 454 2.88 -18.08 0.86
C VAL A 454 4.07 -17.26 1.31
N PHE A 455 5.25 -17.88 1.37
CA PHE A 455 6.49 -17.20 1.71
C PHE A 455 7.15 -16.62 0.45
N VAL A 456 7.15 -15.29 0.33
CA VAL A 456 7.63 -14.57 -0.85
C VAL A 456 8.72 -13.56 -0.50
N ARG A 457 9.55 -13.24 -1.48
CA ARG A 457 10.53 -12.15 -1.38
C ARG A 457 9.82 -10.81 -1.40
N SER A 458 10.29 -9.88 -0.56
CA SER A 458 9.73 -8.53 -0.44
C SER A 458 10.83 -7.48 -0.47
N VAL A 459 10.45 -6.28 -0.89
CA VAL A 459 11.30 -5.09 -0.80
C VAL A 459 11.66 -4.76 0.66
N LEU A 460 10.77 -5.08 1.61
CA LEU A 460 10.98 -4.83 3.04
C LEU A 460 12.16 -5.59 3.62
N THR A 461 12.42 -6.81 3.14
CA THR A 461 13.52 -7.68 3.59
C THR A 461 14.77 -7.60 2.74
N CYS A 462 14.78 -6.77 1.68
CA CYS A 462 15.89 -6.61 0.77
C CYS A 462 17.12 -6.01 1.46
N CYS A 463 18.28 -6.65 1.27
CA CYS A 463 19.57 -6.25 1.86
C CYS A 463 20.39 -5.29 0.99
N THR A 464 19.88 -4.88 -0.18
CA THR A 464 20.56 -3.96 -1.10
C THR A 464 20.74 -2.59 -0.47
N ARG A 465 21.95 -2.07 -0.53
CA ARG A 465 22.31 -0.73 -0.08
C ARG A 465 21.79 0.32 -1.05
N ASN A 466 21.17 1.39 -0.55
CA ASN A 466 20.67 2.53 -1.34
C ASN A 466 19.85 2.14 -2.56
N GLY A 467 18.89 1.21 -2.41
CA GLY A 467 18.07 0.73 -3.50
C GLY A 467 17.44 -0.61 -3.20
N VAL A 468 17.08 -1.36 -4.24
CA VAL A 468 16.50 -2.70 -4.16
C VAL A 468 17.13 -3.62 -5.20
N CYS A 469 17.01 -4.93 -5.03
CA CYS A 469 17.43 -5.88 -6.05
C CYS A 469 16.24 -6.29 -6.92
N ALA A 470 16.53 -6.75 -8.15
CA ALA A 470 15.51 -7.14 -9.11
C ALA A 470 14.61 -8.29 -8.61
N ARG A 471 15.17 -9.27 -7.91
CA ARG A 471 14.40 -10.41 -7.41
C ARG A 471 13.48 -10.06 -6.24
N CYS A 472 13.90 -9.17 -5.33
CA CYS A 472 13.02 -8.71 -4.24
C CYS A 472 11.89 -7.79 -4.72
N TYR A 473 12.12 -7.05 -5.79
CA TYR A 473 11.07 -6.24 -6.43
C TYR A 473 10.12 -7.09 -7.28
N GLY A 474 10.67 -8.08 -8.00
CA GLY A 474 9.93 -9.01 -8.85
C GLY A 474 9.58 -8.45 -10.22
N GLN A 475 8.31 -8.49 -10.59
CA GLN A 475 7.79 -8.09 -11.90
C GLN A 475 7.78 -6.58 -12.09
N ASN A 476 8.18 -6.11 -13.26
CA ASN A 476 7.85 -4.75 -13.73
C ASN A 476 6.40 -4.72 -14.20
N MET A 477 5.54 -3.97 -13.49
CA MET A 477 4.11 -3.92 -13.77
C MET A 477 3.79 -3.29 -15.13
N ALA A 478 4.68 -2.45 -15.65
CA ALA A 478 4.47 -1.76 -16.93
C ALA A 478 4.70 -2.63 -18.17
N HIS A 479 5.59 -3.62 -18.09
CA HIS A 479 5.95 -4.49 -19.21
C HIS A 479 5.61 -5.96 -18.97
N GLY A 480 5.18 -6.32 -17.76
CA GLY A 480 4.79 -7.69 -17.43
C GLY A 480 5.94 -8.67 -17.21
N GLY A 481 7.19 -8.31 -17.51
CA GLY A 481 8.39 -9.10 -17.31
C GLY A 481 9.09 -8.84 -15.97
N LYS A 482 10.23 -9.51 -15.74
CA LYS A 482 11.14 -9.22 -14.62
C LYS A 482 11.67 -7.80 -14.74
N VAL A 483 11.82 -7.09 -13.62
CA VAL A 483 12.37 -5.74 -13.61
C VAL A 483 13.85 -5.74 -14.00
N ASP A 484 14.26 -4.76 -14.79
CA ASP A 484 15.63 -4.55 -15.19
C ASP A 484 16.42 -3.76 -14.14
N VAL A 485 17.73 -4.02 -14.08
CA VAL A 485 18.64 -3.22 -13.25
C VAL A 485 18.71 -1.79 -13.83
N GLY A 486 18.53 -0.80 -12.98
CA GLY A 486 18.49 0.61 -13.35
C GLY A 486 17.08 1.23 -13.35
N GLU A 487 16.03 0.47 -13.18
CA GLU A 487 14.66 1.03 -13.09
C GLU A 487 14.50 1.86 -11.82
N ALA A 488 13.97 3.08 -11.96
CA ALA A 488 13.72 4.01 -10.84
C ALA A 488 12.39 3.69 -10.14
N VAL A 489 12.35 2.56 -9.45
CA VAL A 489 11.13 2.01 -8.84
C VAL A 489 10.56 2.89 -7.72
N GLY A 490 11.38 3.72 -7.08
CA GLY A 490 10.91 4.63 -6.04
C GLY A 490 10.02 5.75 -6.60
N VAL A 491 10.41 6.36 -7.71
CA VAL A 491 9.60 7.39 -8.40
C VAL A 491 8.30 6.76 -8.94
N ILE A 492 8.40 5.54 -9.50
CA ILE A 492 7.22 4.80 -9.96
C ILE A 492 6.25 4.54 -8.79
N ALA A 493 6.76 4.13 -7.64
CA ALA A 493 5.93 3.90 -6.44
C ALA A 493 5.23 5.19 -5.97
N ALA A 494 5.96 6.31 -5.89
CA ALA A 494 5.40 7.59 -5.50
C ALA A 494 4.31 8.07 -6.46
N GLN A 495 4.53 7.93 -7.76
CA GLN A 495 3.55 8.27 -8.79
C GLN A 495 2.34 7.34 -8.78
N ALA A 496 2.56 6.03 -8.57
CA ALA A 496 1.50 5.02 -8.47
C ALA A 496 0.56 5.24 -7.27
N ILE A 497 1.05 5.82 -6.18
CA ILE A 497 0.27 6.19 -5.01
C ILE A 497 -0.39 7.56 -5.19
N GLY A 498 0.31 8.52 -5.80
CA GLY A 498 -0.15 9.91 -5.93
C GLY A 498 -1.19 10.15 -7.02
N GLU A 499 -1.05 9.51 -8.19
CA GLU A 499 -1.98 9.67 -9.33
C GLU A 499 -3.42 9.33 -8.95
N PRO A 500 -3.72 8.18 -8.34
CA PRO A 500 -5.08 7.87 -7.93
C PRO A 500 -5.62 8.84 -6.88
N GLY A 501 -4.79 9.34 -5.97
CA GLY A 501 -5.17 10.36 -4.99
C GLY A 501 -5.74 11.61 -5.66
N THR A 502 -5.10 12.09 -6.71
CA THR A 502 -5.57 13.24 -7.50
C THR A 502 -6.89 12.95 -8.22
N GLN A 503 -7.03 11.77 -8.84
CA GLN A 503 -8.27 11.36 -9.50
C GLN A 503 -9.44 11.21 -8.51
N LEU A 504 -9.19 10.70 -7.31
CA LEU A 504 -10.20 10.54 -6.26
C LEU A 504 -10.74 11.88 -5.79
N THR A 505 -9.87 12.88 -5.64
CA THR A 505 -10.32 14.24 -5.29
C THR A 505 -11.21 14.86 -6.36
N MET A 506 -10.94 14.60 -7.64
CA MET A 506 -11.78 15.05 -8.76
C MET A 506 -13.13 14.32 -8.82
N ARG A 507 -13.18 13.01 -8.50
CA ARG A 507 -14.43 12.22 -8.53
C ARG A 507 -15.45 12.61 -7.48
N THR A 508 -15.07 13.19 -6.34
CA THR A 508 -16.01 13.68 -5.31
C THR A 508 -16.95 14.76 -5.85
N PHE A 509 -16.55 15.48 -6.89
CA PHE A 509 -17.38 16.47 -7.59
C PHE A 509 -18.64 15.86 -8.20
N HIS A 510 -18.56 14.64 -8.74
CA HIS A 510 -19.65 13.99 -9.46
C HIS A 510 -20.76 13.45 -8.56
N THR A 511 -20.53 13.33 -7.24
CA THR A 511 -21.56 12.86 -6.29
C THR A 511 -22.48 13.99 -5.80
N GLY A 512 -22.18 15.25 -6.10
CA GLY A 512 -23.05 16.39 -5.82
C GLY A 512 -23.30 16.68 -4.36
N GLY A 513 -22.39 16.28 -3.45
CA GLY A 513 -22.50 16.55 -2.00
C GLY A 513 -23.47 15.63 -1.26
N ILE A 514 -23.86 14.49 -1.84
CA ILE A 514 -24.64 13.45 -1.15
C ILE A 514 -23.78 12.86 -0.04
N ALA A 515 -24.34 12.75 1.16
CA ALA A 515 -23.71 12.04 2.26
C ALA A 515 -23.75 10.54 1.96
N SER A 516 -22.63 9.97 1.58
CA SER A 516 -22.43 8.51 1.57
C SER A 516 -22.05 8.06 2.97
N GLY A 517 -22.56 6.90 3.42
CA GLY A 517 -22.27 6.37 4.75
C GLY A 517 -20.78 6.10 4.99
N GLU A 518 -20.00 6.03 3.93
CA GLU A 518 -18.52 5.99 3.96
C GLU A 518 -18.01 7.39 3.62
N ASP A 519 -17.39 8.03 4.59
CA ASP A 519 -16.89 9.39 4.47
C ASP A 519 -15.65 9.40 3.55
N ILE A 520 -15.89 9.62 2.26
CA ILE A 520 -14.85 9.73 1.22
C ILE A 520 -13.85 10.85 1.56
N THR A 521 -14.25 11.80 2.41
CA THR A 521 -13.37 12.89 2.84
C THR A 521 -12.29 12.45 3.82
N GLN A 522 -12.43 11.28 4.43
CA GLN A 522 -11.41 10.69 5.31
C GLN A 522 -10.30 9.97 4.52
N GLY A 523 -10.48 9.69 3.23
CA GLY A 523 -9.53 8.92 2.46
C GLY A 523 -8.14 9.54 2.37
N LEU A 524 -7.97 10.67 1.69
CA LEU A 524 -6.67 11.31 1.50
C LEU A 524 -6.04 11.82 2.81
N PRO A 525 -6.77 12.49 3.72
CA PRO A 525 -6.22 12.89 5.01
C PRO A 525 -5.76 11.72 5.86
N ARG A 526 -6.43 10.55 5.79
CA ARG A 526 -6.00 9.34 6.49
C ARG A 526 -4.71 8.76 5.91
N VAL A 527 -4.59 8.73 4.59
CA VAL A 527 -3.34 8.30 3.91
C VAL A 527 -2.18 9.23 4.29
N GLU A 528 -2.40 10.54 4.32
CA GLU A 528 -1.42 11.52 4.77
C GLU A 528 -1.02 11.31 6.24
N GLU A 529 -2.00 11.10 7.13
CA GLU A 529 -1.76 10.82 8.56
C GLU A 529 -0.88 9.58 8.74
N LEU A 530 -1.15 8.49 7.99
CA LEU A 530 -0.37 7.26 8.04
C LEU A 530 1.05 7.45 7.54
N PHE A 531 1.25 8.09 6.38
CA PHE A 531 2.58 8.33 5.82
C PHE A 531 3.39 9.37 6.61
N GLU A 532 2.75 10.34 7.25
CA GLU A 532 3.43 11.27 8.16
C GLU A 532 3.64 10.68 9.57
N ALA A 533 3.13 9.48 9.82
CA ALA A 533 3.15 8.84 11.14
C ALA A 533 2.68 9.78 12.25
N ARG A 534 1.60 10.55 11.98
CA ARG A 534 1.03 11.48 12.95
C ARG A 534 0.25 10.72 14.01
N LYS A 535 0.22 11.26 15.21
CA LYS A 535 -0.64 10.76 16.28
C LYS A 535 -2.11 10.99 15.91
N PRO A 536 -2.97 9.96 15.87
CA PRO A 536 -4.36 10.11 15.48
C PRO A 536 -5.16 10.91 16.52
N LYS A 537 -6.21 11.62 16.07
CA LYS A 537 -7.07 12.42 16.94
C LYS A 537 -7.85 11.57 17.95
N ARG A 538 -8.32 10.38 17.52
CA ARG A 538 -8.93 9.35 18.39
C ARG A 538 -7.98 8.18 18.45
N GLU A 539 -7.10 8.20 19.43
CA GLU A 539 -6.08 7.17 19.61
C GLU A 539 -6.69 5.92 20.23
N ALA A 540 -6.40 4.77 19.62
CA ALA A 540 -6.64 3.47 20.24
C ALA A 540 -5.60 3.25 21.35
N VAL A 541 -6.03 2.76 22.49
CA VAL A 541 -5.12 2.36 23.55
C VAL A 541 -4.80 0.87 23.35
N LEU A 542 -3.50 0.57 23.23
CA LEU A 542 -2.98 -0.78 23.08
C LEU A 542 -2.49 -1.29 24.43
N SER A 543 -2.60 -2.61 24.64
CA SER A 543 -1.97 -3.26 25.78
C SER A 543 -0.43 -3.31 25.59
N ASP A 544 0.32 -2.88 26.59
CA ASP A 544 1.78 -2.99 26.59
C ASP A 544 2.26 -4.37 27.07
N ILE A 545 1.43 -5.09 27.84
CA ILE A 545 1.74 -6.37 28.48
C ILE A 545 0.64 -7.39 28.20
N SER A 546 0.98 -8.66 28.17
CA SER A 546 0.00 -9.75 28.11
C SER A 546 -0.50 -10.06 29.51
N GLY A 547 -1.83 -10.23 29.66
CA GLY A 547 -2.40 -10.52 30.98
C GLY A 547 -3.93 -10.41 31.01
N THR A 548 -4.49 -10.48 32.20
CA THR A 548 -5.92 -10.40 32.48
C THR A 548 -6.36 -8.96 32.75
N VAL A 549 -7.49 -8.58 32.16
CA VAL A 549 -8.09 -7.25 32.29
C VAL A 549 -8.96 -7.18 33.53
N SER A 550 -8.79 -6.14 34.36
CA SER A 550 -9.69 -5.74 35.41
C SER A 550 -10.13 -4.28 35.25
N ILE A 551 -11.41 -4.00 35.50
CA ILE A 551 -11.99 -2.67 35.31
C ILE A 551 -12.25 -2.07 36.69
N HIS A 552 -11.56 -0.96 37.00
CA HIS A 552 -11.75 -0.25 38.26
C HIS A 552 -12.44 1.09 38.05
N GLN A 553 -13.46 1.40 38.86
CA GLN A 553 -14.07 2.72 38.88
C GLN A 553 -13.36 3.58 39.95
N THR A 554 -12.80 4.70 39.51
CA THR A 554 -12.18 5.68 40.40
C THR A 554 -13.24 6.62 40.98
N ASN A 555 -12.99 7.21 42.19
CA ASN A 555 -13.87 8.12 42.96
C ASN A 555 -14.44 9.33 42.18
N ARG A 556 -14.11 9.49 40.89
CA ARG A 556 -14.60 10.56 39.99
C ARG A 556 -15.42 10.04 38.79
N ASN A 557 -16.03 8.86 38.90
CA ASN A 557 -16.75 8.19 37.78
C ASN A 557 -15.90 8.02 36.49
N LYS A 558 -14.57 7.89 36.62
CA LYS A 558 -13.69 7.52 35.53
C LYS A 558 -13.37 6.03 35.65
N ASN A 559 -13.52 5.33 34.54
CA ASN A 559 -13.11 3.93 34.47
C ASN A 559 -11.60 3.89 34.17
N GLU A 560 -10.90 3.01 34.86
CA GLU A 560 -9.49 2.69 34.61
C GLU A 560 -9.39 1.20 34.32
N LEU A 561 -8.69 0.84 33.26
CA LEU A 561 -8.37 -0.54 32.91
C LEU A 561 -7.02 -0.89 33.54
N VAL A 562 -6.99 -1.93 34.32
CA VAL A 562 -5.75 -2.47 34.92
C VAL A 562 -5.49 -3.83 34.29
N ILE A 563 -4.34 -4.01 33.69
CA ILE A 563 -3.89 -5.28 33.14
C ILE A 563 -2.84 -5.84 34.09
N THR A 564 -3.07 -7.06 34.55
CA THR A 564 -2.15 -7.79 35.41
C THR A 564 -1.46 -8.86 34.59
N ALA A 565 -0.13 -8.82 34.50
CA ALA A 565 0.67 -9.75 33.70
C ALA A 565 0.49 -11.20 34.16
N ASP A 566 0.49 -12.14 33.21
CA ASP A 566 0.34 -13.58 33.49
C ASP A 566 1.61 -14.18 34.09
N ALA A 567 2.78 -13.64 33.74
CA ALA A 567 4.06 -14.11 34.30
C ALA A 567 4.54 -13.15 35.37
N GLY A 568 4.64 -13.66 36.58
CA GLY A 568 5.29 -12.97 37.71
C GLY A 568 6.79 -12.88 37.46
N ASN A 569 7.32 -11.67 37.49
CA ASN A 569 8.76 -11.44 37.51
C ASN A 569 9.26 -11.46 38.95
N TYR A 570 10.28 -12.27 39.19
CA TYR A 570 10.95 -12.23 40.47
C TYR A 570 11.90 -11.04 40.51
N ALA A 571 11.61 -10.05 41.34
CA ALA A 571 12.47 -8.87 41.49
C ALA A 571 13.89 -9.28 41.89
N ARG A 572 14.89 -8.82 41.20
CA ARG A 572 16.31 -9.03 41.46
C ARG A 572 16.95 -7.72 41.89
N HIS A 573 17.52 -7.72 43.07
CA HIS A 573 18.27 -6.56 43.56
C HIS A 573 19.74 -6.94 43.78
N THR A 574 20.63 -6.16 43.11
CA THR A 574 22.07 -6.31 43.27
C THR A 574 22.58 -5.34 44.32
N HIS A 575 23.14 -5.80 45.38
CA HIS A 575 23.77 -5.01 46.43
C HIS A 575 25.26 -4.99 46.21
N LYS A 576 25.84 -3.80 46.04
CA LYS A 576 27.28 -3.61 45.77
C LYS A 576 27.97 -2.91 46.91
N ALA A 577 29.14 -3.39 47.29
CA ALA A 577 30.03 -2.76 48.25
C ALA A 577 31.46 -2.66 47.71
N ALA A 578 32.14 -1.55 47.97
CA ALA A 578 33.53 -1.39 47.59
C ALA A 578 34.53 -2.23 48.44
N SER A 579 34.11 -2.68 49.63
CA SER A 579 34.83 -3.62 50.49
C SER A 579 33.87 -4.14 51.56
N GLY A 580 34.09 -5.34 52.05
CA GLY A 580 33.29 -5.98 53.12
C GLY A 580 33.41 -7.49 53.08
N THR A 581 32.96 -8.14 54.14
CA THR A 581 32.88 -9.61 54.25
C THR A 581 31.44 -10.05 53.92
N VAL A 582 31.27 -11.03 53.03
CA VAL A 582 29.95 -11.58 52.67
C VAL A 582 29.50 -12.40 53.84
N ALA A 583 28.27 -12.11 54.35
CA ALA A 583 27.65 -12.81 55.45
C ALA A 583 26.71 -13.94 55.06
N VAL A 584 26.47 -14.13 53.72
CA VAL A 584 25.47 -15.07 53.17
C VAL A 584 26.12 -15.96 52.12
N GLN A 585 25.50 -17.14 51.87
CA GLN A 585 25.92 -18.10 50.83
C GLN A 585 24.94 -18.12 49.68
N VAL A 586 25.41 -18.52 48.49
CA VAL A 586 24.54 -18.73 47.30
C VAL A 586 23.51 -19.83 47.63
N GLY A 587 22.22 -19.54 47.33
CA GLY A 587 21.11 -20.43 47.68
C GLY A 587 20.52 -20.19 49.07
N GLN A 588 21.08 -19.33 49.92
CA GLN A 588 20.52 -19.00 51.23
C GLN A 588 19.29 -18.09 51.08
N VAL A 589 18.23 -18.45 51.83
CA VAL A 589 17.01 -17.61 51.91
C VAL A 589 17.27 -16.48 52.93
N VAL A 590 17.08 -15.26 52.54
CA VAL A 590 17.25 -14.02 53.32
C VAL A 590 15.92 -13.31 53.47
N ARG A 591 15.70 -12.68 54.62
CA ARG A 591 14.54 -11.80 54.85
C ARG A 591 14.90 -10.35 54.59
N GLN A 592 13.91 -9.52 54.38
CA GLN A 592 14.11 -8.09 54.27
C GLN A 592 14.71 -7.55 55.56
N GLY A 593 15.90 -6.90 55.46
CA GLY A 593 16.63 -6.38 56.62
C GLY A 593 17.81 -7.24 57.08
N ASP A 594 17.96 -8.50 56.59
CA ASP A 594 19.11 -9.33 56.88
C ASP A 594 20.41 -8.78 56.33
N VAL A 595 21.52 -8.93 57.04
CA VAL A 595 22.83 -8.41 56.66
C VAL A 595 23.42 -9.31 55.57
N LEU A 596 23.63 -8.73 54.37
CA LEU A 596 24.25 -9.41 53.22
C LEU A 596 25.76 -9.24 53.19
N ILE A 597 26.22 -8.04 53.50
CA ILE A 597 27.66 -7.68 53.52
C ILE A 597 27.93 -6.89 54.79
N SER A 598 28.78 -7.42 55.66
CA SER A 598 29.19 -6.76 56.91
C SER A 598 30.45 -5.96 56.69
N GLY A 599 30.53 -4.78 57.35
CA GLY A 599 31.70 -3.90 57.28
C GLY A 599 31.92 -3.20 55.94
N ALA A 600 30.85 -2.97 55.14
CA ALA A 600 30.93 -2.28 53.85
C ALA A 600 31.33 -0.80 54.02
N THR A 601 32.34 -0.36 53.29
CA THR A 601 32.77 1.03 53.27
C THR A 601 32.01 1.82 52.23
N LYS A 602 31.22 2.81 52.64
CA LYS A 602 30.63 3.81 51.74
C LYS A 602 31.47 5.08 51.71
N ALA A 603 32.10 5.38 50.61
CA ALA A 603 32.77 6.67 50.41
C ALA A 603 31.72 7.75 50.10
N LYS A 604 31.47 8.69 51.01
CA LYS A 604 30.84 9.96 50.74
C LYS A 604 31.91 11.02 50.53
N VAL A 605 31.96 11.57 49.34
CA VAL A 605 32.71 12.77 49.05
C VAL A 605 31.80 13.95 49.47
N ALA A 606 32.14 14.64 50.57
CA ALA A 606 31.49 15.90 50.92
C ALA A 606 31.95 17.01 49.97
N LYS A 607 31.13 18.06 49.77
CA LYS A 607 31.42 19.20 48.88
C LYS A 607 32.76 19.90 49.16
N ASP A 608 33.38 19.62 50.29
CA ASP A 608 34.65 20.23 50.74
C ASP A 608 35.87 19.30 50.61
N GLY A 609 35.78 18.24 49.82
CA GLY A 609 36.95 17.38 49.52
C GLY A 609 37.43 16.44 50.61
N THR A 610 36.79 16.40 51.78
CA THR A 610 37.10 15.45 52.85
C THR A 610 36.43 14.10 52.70
N LYS A 611 37.21 13.02 52.53
CA LYS A 611 36.73 11.64 52.48
C LYS A 611 36.45 11.14 53.90
N SER A 612 35.20 11.04 54.30
CA SER A 612 34.82 10.29 55.52
C SER A 612 34.36 8.89 55.21
N THR A 613 35.06 7.90 55.62
CA THR A 613 34.70 6.47 55.54
C THR A 613 33.87 6.11 56.76
N LYS A 614 32.58 5.78 56.56
CA LYS A 614 31.74 5.11 57.54
C LYS A 614 31.54 3.65 57.13
N THR A 615 31.90 2.73 57.99
CA THR A 615 31.55 1.31 57.86
C THR A 615 30.10 1.13 58.23
N THR A 616 29.32 0.58 57.35
CA THR A 616 27.89 0.24 57.54
C THR A 616 27.59 -1.12 56.94
N ASP A 617 26.80 -1.92 57.64
CA ASP A 617 26.35 -3.20 57.08
C ASP A 617 25.31 -2.97 55.99
N ILE A 618 25.46 -3.66 54.83
CA ILE A 618 24.46 -3.66 53.76
C ILE A 618 23.44 -4.77 54.03
N LYS A 619 22.20 -4.35 54.21
CA LYS A 619 21.05 -5.18 54.48
C LYS A 619 20.27 -5.47 53.23
N SER A 620 19.63 -6.67 53.15
CA SER A 620 18.74 -7.02 52.06
C SER A 620 17.52 -6.09 52.02
N THR A 621 17.21 -5.58 50.83
CA THR A 621 16.02 -4.75 50.57
C THR A 621 14.81 -5.66 50.25
N LEU A 622 15.05 -6.90 49.85
CA LEU A 622 14.03 -7.88 49.46
C LEU A 622 14.15 -9.17 50.34
N ALA A 623 13.01 -9.83 50.55
CA ALA A 623 12.97 -11.20 51.08
C ALA A 623 13.08 -12.18 49.88
N GLY A 624 14.07 -13.04 49.86
CA GLY A 624 14.28 -13.94 48.74
C GLY A 624 15.50 -14.84 48.89
N THR A 625 15.93 -15.47 47.82
CA THR A 625 17.12 -16.32 47.76
C THR A 625 18.31 -15.57 47.14
N VAL A 626 19.49 -15.79 47.70
CA VAL A 626 20.75 -15.27 47.13
C VAL A 626 21.10 -16.08 45.87
N THR A 627 21.04 -15.45 44.68
CA THR A 627 21.29 -16.14 43.41
C THR A 627 22.73 -16.06 42.95
N MET A 628 23.43 -14.97 43.26
CA MET A 628 24.83 -14.80 42.85
C MET A 628 25.62 -13.99 43.87
N ILE A 629 26.83 -14.46 44.13
CA ILE A 629 27.84 -13.71 44.90
C ILE A 629 29.06 -13.57 44.01
N ASN A 630 29.39 -12.36 43.63
CA ASN A 630 30.54 -12.05 42.76
C ASN A 630 31.56 -11.20 43.52
N THR A 631 32.74 -11.73 43.70
CA THR A 631 33.89 -10.99 44.29
C THR A 631 34.86 -10.70 43.16
N LYS A 632 34.75 -9.52 42.56
CA LYS A 632 35.65 -9.07 41.50
C LYS A 632 36.85 -8.33 42.09
N GLY A 633 38.05 -8.89 41.91
CA GLY A 633 39.30 -8.21 42.24
C GLY A 633 39.46 -7.76 43.71
N VAL A 634 40.42 -6.90 44.01
CA VAL A 634 40.66 -6.41 45.35
C VAL A 634 39.49 -5.51 45.81
N GLY A 635 38.48 -6.12 46.47
CA GLY A 635 37.58 -5.37 47.36
C GLY A 635 36.16 -5.13 46.94
N VAL A 636 35.76 -5.37 45.70
CA VAL A 636 34.36 -5.14 45.27
C VAL A 636 33.54 -6.43 45.44
N VAL A 637 32.48 -6.37 46.25
CA VAL A 637 31.59 -7.47 46.54
C VAL A 637 30.19 -7.11 46.01
N GLU A 638 29.64 -7.99 45.17
CA GLU A 638 28.28 -7.88 44.64
C GLU A 638 27.47 -9.09 45.08
N VAL A 639 26.32 -8.89 45.72
CA VAL A 639 25.38 -9.91 46.16
C VAL A 639 24.05 -9.65 45.48
N GLU A 640 23.57 -10.60 44.70
CA GLU A 640 22.27 -10.55 44.03
C GLU A 640 21.26 -11.38 44.83
N VAL A 641 20.13 -10.74 45.19
CA VAL A 641 19.01 -11.38 45.87
C VAL A 641 17.80 -11.37 44.93
N THR A 642 17.26 -12.56 44.68
CA THR A 642 16.02 -12.70 43.90
C THR A 642 14.85 -12.91 44.86
N SER A 643 13.76 -12.14 44.68
CA SER A 643 12.56 -12.23 45.52
C SER A 643 11.97 -13.66 45.49
N SER A 644 11.49 -14.13 46.62
CA SER A 644 10.73 -15.38 46.72
C SER A 644 9.25 -15.22 46.29
N VAL A 645 8.77 -14.01 46.18
CA VAL A 645 7.39 -13.68 45.75
C VAL A 645 7.47 -13.10 44.36
N ALA A 646 6.71 -13.68 43.44
CA ALA A 646 6.54 -13.12 42.09
C ALA A 646 5.72 -11.83 42.17
N GLU A 647 6.30 -10.74 41.72
CA GLU A 647 5.56 -9.49 41.53
C GLU A 647 4.99 -9.49 40.11
N PHE A 648 3.66 -9.46 40.01
CA PHE A 648 2.98 -9.31 38.72
C PHE A 648 3.01 -7.85 38.31
N GLU A 649 3.55 -7.58 37.13
CA GLU A 649 3.53 -6.24 36.56
C GLU A 649 2.08 -5.82 36.29
N GLN A 650 1.68 -4.67 36.84
CA GLN A 650 0.36 -4.09 36.60
C GLN A 650 0.52 -2.76 35.85
N LYS A 651 -0.25 -2.61 34.76
CA LYS A 651 -0.33 -1.34 34.05
C LYS A 651 -1.75 -0.83 34.03
N THR A 652 -1.90 0.46 34.36
CA THR A 652 -3.17 1.15 34.42
C THR A 652 -3.34 2.05 33.21
N TYR A 653 -4.46 1.92 32.51
CA TYR A 653 -4.82 2.71 31.34
C TYR A 653 -6.06 3.56 31.64
N PRO A 654 -5.97 4.91 31.58
CA PRO A 654 -7.12 5.76 31.81
C PRO A 654 -8.11 5.73 30.63
N VAL A 655 -9.38 5.52 30.92
CA VAL A 655 -10.46 5.52 29.93
C VAL A 655 -11.08 6.91 29.85
N THR A 656 -11.06 7.53 28.66
CA THR A 656 -11.72 8.83 28.44
C THR A 656 -13.23 8.66 28.35
N TYR A 657 -13.96 9.65 28.86
CA TYR A 657 -15.44 9.64 28.82
C TYR A 657 -15.95 9.49 27.38
N GLY A 658 -16.90 8.58 27.15
CA GLY A 658 -17.49 8.33 25.83
C GLY A 658 -16.69 7.38 24.92
N SER A 659 -15.57 6.83 25.40
CA SER A 659 -14.81 5.81 24.65
C SER A 659 -15.48 4.45 24.74
N ARG A 660 -15.52 3.71 23.62
CA ARG A 660 -16.00 2.32 23.59
C ARG A 660 -14.87 1.38 23.98
N LEU A 661 -15.10 0.54 24.97
CA LEU A 661 -14.23 -0.54 25.35
C LEU A 661 -14.44 -1.72 24.41
N ARG A 662 -13.35 -2.34 24.00
CA ARG A 662 -13.37 -3.55 23.17
C ARG A 662 -13.21 -4.83 23.99
N VAL A 663 -12.77 -4.69 25.24
CA VAL A 663 -12.52 -5.77 26.19
C VAL A 663 -13.52 -5.74 27.35
N GLN A 664 -13.77 -6.92 27.91
CA GLN A 664 -14.63 -7.11 29.08
C GLN A 664 -13.78 -7.45 30.32
N GLU A 665 -14.38 -7.36 31.49
CA GLU A 665 -13.69 -7.73 32.73
C GLU A 665 -13.41 -9.23 32.76
N GLY A 666 -12.16 -9.59 33.00
CA GLY A 666 -11.69 -10.97 32.99
C GLY A 666 -11.17 -11.49 31.66
N ASP A 667 -11.24 -10.70 30.59
CA ASP A 667 -10.68 -11.10 29.30
C ASP A 667 -9.14 -11.19 29.39
N HIS A 668 -8.58 -12.20 28.71
CA HIS A 668 -7.14 -12.30 28.49
C HIS A 668 -6.76 -11.52 27.24
N VAL A 669 -5.78 -10.62 27.36
CA VAL A 669 -5.25 -9.80 26.26
C VAL A 669 -3.77 -10.07 26.06
N GLU A 670 -3.35 -10.07 24.81
CA GLU A 670 -1.93 -10.13 24.43
C GLU A 670 -1.36 -8.71 24.28
N ALA A 671 -0.03 -8.61 24.37
CA ALA A 671 0.64 -7.33 24.12
C ALA A 671 0.39 -6.88 22.68
N GLY A 672 -0.16 -5.65 22.50
CA GLY A 672 -0.57 -5.10 21.23
C GLY A 672 -2.07 -5.17 20.93
N ASP A 673 -2.87 -5.82 21.74
CA ASP A 673 -4.32 -5.84 21.59
C ASP A 673 -4.95 -4.47 21.86
N ILE A 674 -6.04 -4.18 21.14
CA ILE A 674 -6.77 -2.93 21.26
C ILE A 674 -7.73 -3.00 22.45
N LEU A 675 -7.49 -2.16 23.45
CA LEU A 675 -8.33 -2.05 24.65
C LEU A 675 -9.48 -1.06 24.42
N ILE A 676 -9.21 0.08 23.78
CA ILE A 676 -10.16 1.14 23.49
C ILE A 676 -10.23 1.34 21.98
N GLU A 677 -11.44 1.39 21.44
CA GLU A 677 -11.69 1.58 20.03
C GLU A 677 -11.17 2.94 19.52
N GLY A 678 -10.37 2.91 18.48
CA GLY A 678 -9.77 4.09 17.85
C GLY A 678 -8.77 3.73 16.75
N SER A 679 -8.10 4.72 16.19
CA SER A 679 -7.01 4.53 15.24
C SER A 679 -5.71 4.23 15.98
N ILE A 680 -5.00 3.19 15.55
CA ILE A 680 -3.74 2.79 16.18
C ILE A 680 -2.65 3.83 15.88
N ASN A 681 -1.87 4.18 16.89
CA ASN A 681 -0.67 4.99 16.74
C ASN A 681 0.50 4.11 16.25
N PRO A 682 1.06 4.37 15.06
CA PRO A 682 2.15 3.55 14.53
C PRO A 682 3.41 3.52 15.41
N HIS A 683 3.65 4.58 16.19
CA HIS A 683 4.81 4.65 17.10
C HIS A 683 4.68 3.68 18.28
N ASP A 684 3.48 3.54 18.85
CA ASP A 684 3.24 2.60 19.94
C ASP A 684 3.28 1.17 19.43
N LEU A 685 2.75 0.92 18.25
CA LEU A 685 2.84 -0.38 17.58
C LEU A 685 4.31 -0.79 17.36
N LEU A 686 5.17 0.15 16.92
CA LEU A 686 6.61 -0.08 16.77
C LEU A 686 7.28 -0.44 18.09
N ARG A 687 6.87 0.21 19.17
CA ARG A 687 7.43 0.00 20.52
C ARG A 687 7.03 -1.35 21.10
N ILE A 688 5.78 -1.79 20.89
CA ILE A 688 5.19 -2.99 21.51
C ILE A 688 5.46 -4.23 20.66
N LEU A 689 5.06 -4.23 19.40
CA LEU A 689 5.10 -5.39 18.51
C LEU A 689 6.28 -5.41 17.52
N GLY A 690 7.00 -4.28 17.42
CA GLY A 690 8.18 -4.18 16.58
C GLY A 690 7.90 -3.80 15.11
N GLN A 691 8.92 -3.98 14.26
CA GLN A 691 8.94 -3.45 12.89
C GLN A 691 7.94 -4.13 11.96
N SER A 692 7.83 -5.46 12.01
CA SER A 692 6.97 -6.23 11.10
C SER A 692 5.49 -5.85 11.26
N ALA A 693 5.02 -5.72 12.50
CA ALA A 693 3.65 -5.34 12.79
C ALA A 693 3.29 -3.92 12.26
N VAL A 694 4.24 -2.97 12.34
CA VAL A 694 4.04 -1.64 11.78
C VAL A 694 3.98 -1.67 10.26
N GLN A 695 4.82 -2.47 9.63
CA GLN A 695 4.84 -2.63 8.17
C GLN A 695 3.50 -3.19 7.67
N ASP A 696 3.02 -4.27 8.29
CA ASP A 696 1.74 -4.88 7.95
C ASP A 696 0.55 -3.95 8.22
N TYR A 697 0.58 -3.22 9.34
CA TYR A 697 -0.46 -2.26 9.68
C TYR A 697 -0.55 -1.12 8.67
N LEU A 698 0.59 -0.47 8.35
CA LEU A 698 0.62 0.64 7.38
C LEU A 698 0.20 0.16 5.99
N LEU A 699 0.68 -1.02 5.56
CA LEU A 699 0.28 -1.62 4.28
C LEU A 699 -1.23 -1.84 4.22
N LYS A 700 -1.79 -2.50 5.24
CA LYS A 700 -3.21 -2.83 5.33
C LYS A 700 -4.09 -1.59 5.32
N GLU A 701 -3.78 -0.60 6.16
CA GLU A 701 -4.58 0.62 6.28
C GLU A 701 -4.56 1.45 5.00
N VAL A 702 -3.39 1.63 4.38
CA VAL A 702 -3.29 2.39 3.12
C VAL A 702 -4.04 1.68 1.99
N LEU A 703 -3.84 0.35 1.83
CA LEU A 703 -4.58 -0.42 0.82
C LEU A 703 -6.08 -0.37 1.04
N SER A 704 -6.54 -0.48 2.29
CA SER A 704 -7.96 -0.39 2.65
C SER A 704 -8.57 0.93 2.15
N VAL A 705 -7.89 2.06 2.38
CA VAL A 705 -8.38 3.37 1.92
C VAL A 705 -8.52 3.44 0.40
N TYR A 706 -7.51 2.94 -0.36
CA TYR A 706 -7.58 2.95 -1.83
C TYR A 706 -8.63 1.97 -2.37
N ARG A 707 -8.73 0.76 -1.80
CA ARG A 707 -9.68 -0.27 -2.24
C ARG A 707 -11.13 0.10 -1.98
N LEU A 708 -11.45 0.72 -0.84
CA LEU A 708 -12.79 1.27 -0.55
C LEU A 708 -13.24 2.26 -1.62
N GLN A 709 -12.31 2.94 -2.26
CA GLN A 709 -12.57 3.86 -3.37
C GLN A 709 -12.51 3.21 -4.75
N GLY A 710 -12.36 1.87 -4.81
CA GLY A 710 -12.32 1.09 -6.04
C GLY A 710 -11.01 1.23 -6.83
N VAL A 711 -9.93 1.66 -6.19
CA VAL A 711 -8.60 1.79 -6.80
C VAL A 711 -7.69 0.67 -6.33
N ALA A 712 -7.04 0.00 -7.29
CA ALA A 712 -6.02 -1.00 -7.01
C ALA A 712 -4.62 -0.37 -7.07
N VAL A 713 -3.80 -0.64 -6.07
CA VAL A 713 -2.39 -0.26 -6.02
C VAL A 713 -1.61 -1.49 -5.58
N ALA A 714 -0.53 -1.85 -6.29
CA ALA A 714 0.27 -3.02 -5.90
C ALA A 714 1.01 -2.77 -4.58
N ASP A 715 1.02 -3.78 -3.70
CA ASP A 715 1.64 -3.76 -2.35
C ASP A 715 3.08 -3.24 -2.38
N LYS A 716 3.87 -3.66 -3.37
CA LYS A 716 5.28 -3.31 -3.51
C LYS A 716 5.56 -1.80 -3.51
N HIS A 717 4.63 -0.99 -4.03
CA HIS A 717 4.77 0.47 -4.05
C HIS A 717 4.68 1.06 -2.65
N ILE A 718 3.75 0.55 -1.84
CA ILE A 718 3.60 0.96 -0.44
C ILE A 718 4.78 0.45 0.39
N GLU A 719 5.22 -0.79 0.14
CA GLU A 719 6.38 -1.40 0.81
C GLU A 719 7.66 -0.55 0.63
N ILE A 720 7.89 0.02 -0.56
CA ILE A 720 9.03 0.92 -0.83
C ILE A 720 8.97 2.14 0.09
N ILE A 721 7.83 2.80 0.19
CA ILE A 721 7.67 4.00 1.03
C ILE A 721 7.84 3.64 2.52
N VAL A 722 7.18 2.58 2.99
CA VAL A 722 7.29 2.12 4.38
C VAL A 722 8.73 1.73 4.73
N ARG A 723 9.45 1.09 3.80
CA ARG A 723 10.89 0.79 3.97
C ARG A 723 11.71 2.06 4.20
N GLN A 724 11.45 3.12 3.43
CA GLN A 724 12.15 4.39 3.58
C GLN A 724 11.81 5.10 4.90
N MET A 725 10.57 4.99 5.38
CA MET A 725 10.15 5.54 6.69
C MET A 725 10.86 4.87 7.87
N LEU A 726 11.27 3.59 7.71
CA LEU A 726 11.92 2.77 8.73
C LEU A 726 13.44 2.63 8.51
N ARG A 727 14.02 3.36 7.57
CA ARG A 727 15.44 3.26 7.18
C ARG A 727 16.40 3.76 8.26
N LYS A 728 16.02 4.83 8.96
CA LYS A 728 16.88 5.48 9.96
C LYS A 728 16.67 4.86 11.35
N VAL A 729 17.76 4.76 12.09
CA VAL A 729 17.79 4.30 13.48
C VAL A 729 18.47 5.37 14.35
N ARG A 730 18.09 5.42 15.63
CA ARG A 730 18.72 6.32 16.59
C ARG A 730 19.72 5.55 17.43
N VAL A 731 20.94 6.04 17.51
CA VAL A 731 22.00 5.47 18.35
C VAL A 731 21.68 5.78 19.82
N GLU A 732 21.52 4.76 20.66
CA GLU A 732 21.39 4.92 22.12
C GLU A 732 22.73 4.90 22.80
N ASP A 733 23.53 3.86 22.54
CA ASP A 733 24.92 3.74 23.02
C ASP A 733 25.83 3.49 21.82
N ASN A 734 26.88 4.27 21.71
CA ASN A 734 27.83 4.16 20.61
C ASN A 734 28.75 2.94 20.72
N GLY A 735 28.82 2.30 21.90
CA GLY A 735 29.80 1.23 22.13
C GLY A 735 31.21 1.70 21.79
N ASP A 736 31.90 0.92 20.98
CA ASP A 736 33.25 1.20 20.50
C ASP A 736 33.30 1.67 19.03
N THR A 737 32.15 2.06 18.47
CA THR A 737 32.00 2.61 17.10
C THR A 737 32.26 4.11 17.08
N GLU A 738 32.53 4.66 15.87
CA GLU A 738 32.71 6.11 15.63
C GLU A 738 31.37 6.89 15.62
N LEU A 739 30.26 6.22 15.87
CA LEU A 739 28.91 6.82 15.81
C LEU A 739 28.67 7.71 17.03
N LEU A 740 27.94 8.81 16.82
CA LEU A 740 27.60 9.74 17.92
C LEU A 740 26.31 9.30 18.62
N PRO A 741 26.28 9.24 19.96
CA PRO A 741 25.05 8.94 20.71
C PRO A 741 23.95 9.95 20.40
N GLY A 742 22.69 9.47 20.26
CA GLY A 742 21.53 10.30 19.93
C GLY A 742 21.39 10.67 18.46
N SER A 743 22.39 10.39 17.59
CA SER A 743 22.33 10.67 16.16
C SER A 743 21.40 9.73 15.43
N LEU A 744 20.81 10.21 14.31
CA LEU A 744 20.05 9.41 13.37
C LEU A 744 21.02 8.91 12.28
N VAL A 745 21.14 7.59 12.14
CA VAL A 745 22.06 6.93 11.21
C VAL A 745 21.28 5.97 10.33
N ASP A 746 21.75 5.74 9.11
CA ASP A 746 21.18 4.71 8.25
C ASP A 746 21.51 3.32 8.78
N ARG A 747 20.54 2.41 8.67
CA ARG A 747 20.71 1.02 9.09
C ARG A 747 21.91 0.34 8.42
N SER A 748 22.14 0.57 7.14
CA SER A 748 23.28 0.02 6.41
C SER A 748 24.62 0.52 6.94
N HIS A 749 24.68 1.81 7.27
CA HIS A 749 25.90 2.42 7.85
C HIS A 749 26.19 1.91 9.27
N LEU A 750 25.11 1.71 10.06
CA LEU A 750 25.23 1.06 11.37
C LEU A 750 25.75 -0.39 11.26
N GLU A 751 25.17 -1.18 10.34
CA GLU A 751 25.60 -2.56 10.11
C GLU A 751 27.08 -2.63 9.71
N GLU A 752 27.54 -1.72 8.85
CA GLU A 752 28.96 -1.62 8.48
C GLU A 752 29.87 -1.21 9.66
N ALA A 753 29.42 -0.22 10.45
CA ALA A 753 30.19 0.21 11.62
C ALA A 753 30.30 -0.92 12.64
N ASN A 754 29.20 -1.65 12.89
CA ASN A 754 29.20 -2.79 13.78
C ASN A 754 30.01 -3.98 13.23
N MET A 755 29.96 -4.26 11.92
CA MET A 755 30.77 -5.28 11.28
C MET A 755 32.28 -4.97 11.42
N LYS A 756 32.69 -3.72 11.18
CA LYS A 756 34.09 -3.30 11.38
C LYS A 756 34.57 -3.51 12.83
N VAL A 757 33.69 -3.30 13.80
CA VAL A 757 34.00 -3.52 15.22
C VAL A 757 34.08 -5.04 15.50
N LEU A 758 33.17 -5.85 14.99
CA LEU A 758 33.14 -7.30 15.22
C LEU A 758 34.27 -8.06 14.47
N GLU A 759 34.68 -7.57 13.30
CA GLU A 759 35.79 -8.15 12.50
C GLU A 759 37.16 -7.69 13.02
N SER A 760 37.20 -6.67 13.87
CA SER A 760 38.44 -6.15 14.44
C SER A 760 39.02 -7.13 15.46
N THR A 761 40.28 -7.48 15.29
CA THR A 761 41.08 -8.26 16.26
C THR A 761 41.56 -7.43 17.45
N LYS A 762 41.16 -6.14 17.53
CA LYS A 762 41.58 -5.21 18.58
C LYS A 762 40.73 -5.37 19.84
N LEU A 763 41.38 -5.24 20.96
CA LEU A 763 40.76 -5.26 22.27
C LEU A 763 40.83 -3.86 22.90
N ARG A 764 39.82 -3.52 23.71
CA ARG A 764 39.83 -2.25 24.48
C ARG A 764 40.35 -2.48 25.88
N VAL A 765 41.40 -1.74 26.27
CA VAL A 765 42.01 -1.84 27.60
C VAL A 765 41.05 -1.24 28.64
N GLU A 766 40.60 -2.06 29.62
CA GLU A 766 39.81 -1.59 30.74
C GLU A 766 40.69 -1.14 31.94
N ASP A 767 41.77 -1.88 32.17
CA ASP A 767 42.76 -1.55 33.19
C ASP A 767 44.16 -1.76 32.61
N GLY A 768 44.93 -0.76 32.60
CA GLY A 768 46.28 -0.80 32.02
C GLY A 768 47.33 -1.53 32.88
N GLY A 769 47.03 -1.83 34.18
CA GLY A 769 48.01 -2.40 35.07
C GLY A 769 49.34 -1.68 35.05
N ASP A 770 50.43 -2.44 35.11
CA ASP A 770 51.82 -1.88 35.04
C ASP A 770 52.38 -1.84 33.59
N THR A 771 51.50 -2.03 32.59
CA THR A 771 51.91 -2.13 31.19
C THR A 771 52.17 -0.79 30.50
N GLY A 772 51.76 0.34 31.13
CA GLY A 772 51.84 1.69 30.55
C GLY A 772 50.81 1.99 29.47
N LEU A 773 49.87 1.08 29.20
CA LEU A 773 48.78 1.27 28.26
C LEU A 773 47.71 2.20 28.88
N ALA A 774 47.25 3.17 28.12
CA ALA A 774 46.21 4.07 28.58
C ALA A 774 44.85 3.34 28.64
N ILE A 775 44.04 3.57 29.68
CA ILE A 775 42.67 3.06 29.82
C ILE A 775 41.85 3.56 28.61
N GLY A 776 41.21 2.64 27.93
CA GLY A 776 40.43 2.93 26.74
C GLY A 776 41.15 2.87 25.40
N SER A 777 42.48 2.64 25.40
CA SER A 777 43.24 2.40 24.17
C SER A 777 42.87 1.09 23.47
N LEU A 778 43.01 1.06 22.16
CA LEU A 778 42.78 -0.11 21.31
C LEU A 778 44.13 -0.75 21.03
N VAL A 779 44.24 -2.04 21.35
CA VAL A 779 45.50 -2.83 21.17
C VAL A 779 45.13 -4.12 20.46
N GLU A 780 45.97 -4.64 19.59
CA GLU A 780 45.80 -5.93 18.96
C GLU A 780 45.91 -7.07 20.01
N ALA A 781 45.10 -8.12 19.86
CA ALA A 781 45.04 -9.22 20.82
C ALA A 781 46.42 -9.86 21.02
N ASP A 782 47.18 -10.07 19.94
CA ASP A 782 48.51 -10.67 19.94
C ASP A 782 49.52 -9.75 20.63
N GLU A 783 49.47 -8.43 20.37
CA GLU A 783 50.35 -7.44 20.97
C GLU A 783 50.09 -7.30 22.48
N LEU A 784 48.83 -7.34 22.87
CA LEU A 784 48.43 -7.32 24.28
C LEU A 784 48.95 -8.55 25.04
N GLU A 785 48.86 -9.72 24.40
CA GLU A 785 49.36 -10.96 25.01
C GLU A 785 50.88 -10.96 25.18
N GLU A 786 51.61 -10.48 24.19
CA GLU A 786 53.07 -10.27 24.30
C GLU A 786 53.47 -9.31 25.45
N ILE A 787 52.75 -8.17 25.52
CA ILE A 787 53.01 -7.16 26.59
C ILE A 787 52.67 -7.79 27.94
N ASN A 788 51.57 -8.46 28.10
CA ASN A 788 51.14 -9.09 29.33
C ASN A 788 52.13 -10.21 29.78
N GLN A 789 52.69 -10.99 28.81
CA GLN A 789 53.69 -11.99 29.12
C GLN A 789 54.99 -11.33 29.67
N ARG A 790 55.48 -10.23 29.02
CA ARG A 790 56.63 -9.49 29.49
C ARG A 790 56.44 -8.97 30.91
N ILE A 791 55.27 -8.39 31.25
CA ILE A 791 54.95 -7.83 32.54
C ILE A 791 54.80 -8.93 33.58
N ARG A 792 54.22 -10.10 33.27
CA ARG A 792 54.16 -11.23 34.17
C ARG A 792 55.54 -11.77 34.54
N VAL A 793 56.47 -11.78 33.57
CA VAL A 793 57.86 -12.17 33.82
C VAL A 793 58.57 -11.16 34.73
N SER A 794 58.28 -9.89 34.66
CA SER A 794 58.80 -8.86 35.53
C SER A 794 58.09 -8.73 36.91
N GLY A 795 57.03 -9.52 37.16
CA GLY A 795 56.31 -9.55 38.42
C GLY A 795 55.28 -8.41 38.59
N GLY A 796 54.93 -7.73 37.51
CA GLY A 796 53.91 -6.66 37.49
C GLY A 796 52.51 -7.16 37.18
N SER A 797 51.51 -6.28 37.37
CA SER A 797 50.10 -6.57 37.07
C SER A 797 49.82 -6.49 35.56
N PRO A 798 49.27 -7.55 34.92
CA PRO A 798 48.92 -7.53 33.49
C PRO A 798 47.74 -6.60 33.21
N ALA A 799 47.67 -6.07 31.99
CA ALA A 799 46.52 -5.29 31.52
C ALA A 799 45.29 -6.19 31.30
N ILE A 800 44.12 -5.70 31.66
CA ILE A 800 42.83 -6.32 31.43
C ILE A 800 42.19 -5.60 30.25
N ALA A 801 41.80 -6.37 29.24
CA ALA A 801 41.08 -5.85 28.07
C ALA A 801 39.78 -6.62 27.85
N ARG A 802 38.83 -6.01 27.19
CA ARG A 802 37.56 -6.60 26.77
C ARG A 802 37.42 -6.53 25.26
N ASP A 803 36.56 -7.40 24.74
CA ASP A 803 36.12 -7.35 23.34
C ASP A 803 35.39 -6.03 23.07
N LEU A 804 35.48 -5.56 21.81
CA LEU A 804 34.80 -4.37 21.38
C LEU A 804 33.28 -4.59 21.38
N LYS A 805 32.54 -3.61 21.88
CA LYS A 805 31.07 -3.65 21.91
C LYS A 805 30.51 -2.94 20.68
N PRO A 806 29.58 -3.58 19.94
CA PRO A 806 28.87 -2.91 18.86
C PRO A 806 27.93 -1.82 19.41
N ALA A 807 27.57 -0.85 18.57
CA ALA A 807 26.61 0.19 18.92
C ALA A 807 25.20 -0.40 19.11
N SER A 808 24.52 0.03 20.17
CA SER A 808 23.11 -0.26 20.39
C SER A 808 22.22 0.85 19.86
N VAL A 809 21.07 0.49 19.27
CA VAL A 809 20.20 1.44 18.60
C VAL A 809 18.74 1.19 18.90
N LYS A 810 17.96 2.27 18.88
CA LYS A 810 16.51 2.23 18.91
C LYS A 810 15.94 2.45 17.52
N ARG A 811 15.02 1.58 17.12
CA ARG A 811 14.27 1.74 15.86
C ARG A 811 13.35 2.96 15.95
N VAL A 812 13.30 3.76 14.89
CA VAL A 812 12.49 4.97 14.82
C VAL A 812 11.67 4.93 13.54
N LEU A 813 10.39 5.25 13.65
CA LEU A 813 9.53 5.50 12.50
C LEU A 813 9.53 7.00 12.21
N LEU A 814 9.91 7.38 11.00
CA LEU A 814 9.91 8.77 10.55
C LEU A 814 8.77 8.99 9.58
N GLY A 815 8.01 10.08 9.74
CA GLY A 815 7.09 10.53 8.70
C GLY A 815 7.84 10.91 7.42
N ILE A 816 7.15 10.85 6.27
CA ILE A 816 7.78 11.10 4.95
C ILE A 816 8.51 12.44 4.87
N THR A 817 7.95 13.51 5.43
CA THR A 817 8.57 14.85 5.44
C THR A 817 9.87 14.86 6.25
N ARG A 818 9.88 14.25 7.45
CA ARG A 818 11.09 14.17 8.28
C ARG A 818 12.13 13.26 7.67
N ALA A 819 11.71 12.15 7.06
CA ALA A 819 12.62 11.21 6.39
C ALA A 819 13.30 11.85 5.18
N SER A 820 12.58 12.67 4.39
CA SER A 820 13.13 13.42 3.26
C SER A 820 14.17 14.45 3.67
N LEU A 821 14.00 15.11 4.84
CA LEU A 821 14.99 16.04 5.38
C LEU A 821 16.19 15.34 6.03
N ALA A 822 16.03 14.10 6.49
CA ALA A 822 17.07 13.30 7.13
C ALA A 822 17.90 12.47 6.14
N THR A 823 17.80 12.73 4.83
CA THR A 823 18.61 12.04 3.80
C THR A 823 20.09 12.41 3.91
N ASP A 824 20.96 11.54 3.41
CA ASP A 824 22.41 11.80 3.41
C ASP A 824 22.80 12.87 2.39
N SER A 825 22.01 13.03 1.29
CA SER A 825 22.18 14.10 0.30
C SER A 825 21.62 15.42 0.81
N PHE A 826 22.49 16.37 1.06
CA PHE A 826 22.08 17.72 1.45
C PHE A 826 21.49 18.52 0.27
N LEU A 827 21.88 18.23 -0.98
CA LEU A 827 21.33 18.86 -2.17
C LEU A 827 19.84 18.51 -2.34
N SER A 828 19.49 17.25 -2.17
CA SER A 828 18.11 16.79 -2.23
C SER A 828 17.27 17.41 -1.12
N ALA A 829 17.75 17.36 0.13
CA ALA A 829 17.05 17.95 1.28
C ALA A 829 16.83 19.46 1.12
N ALA A 830 17.86 20.23 0.66
CA ALA A 830 17.77 21.65 0.41
C ALA A 830 16.77 22.02 -0.68
N SER A 831 16.63 21.19 -1.71
CA SER A 831 15.67 21.41 -2.80
C SER A 831 14.21 21.12 -2.41
N PHE A 832 14.01 20.43 -1.29
CA PHE A 832 12.69 20.07 -0.79
C PHE A 832 12.07 21.17 0.07
N GLN A 833 12.60 21.38 1.26
CA GLN A 833 12.15 22.41 2.24
C GLN A 833 13.29 22.88 3.14
N GLU A 834 13.11 23.99 3.85
CA GLU A 834 14.06 24.53 4.85
C GLU A 834 15.48 24.75 4.26
N THR A 835 15.58 25.24 3.04
CA THR A 835 16.82 25.37 2.28
C THR A 835 17.96 26.00 3.09
N ASN A 836 17.70 27.14 3.74
CA ASN A 836 18.71 27.87 4.50
C ASN A 836 19.25 27.03 5.68
N ARG A 837 18.36 26.37 6.42
CA ARG A 837 18.73 25.52 7.55
C ARG A 837 19.58 24.35 7.11
N VAL A 838 19.14 23.63 6.06
CA VAL A 838 19.85 22.44 5.55
C VAL A 838 21.24 22.80 5.02
N LEU A 839 21.37 23.89 4.24
CA LEU A 839 22.65 24.34 3.71
C LEU A 839 23.59 24.81 4.81
N THR A 840 23.11 25.55 5.80
CA THR A 840 23.89 25.97 6.94
C THR A 840 24.42 24.80 7.75
N GLU A 841 23.57 23.81 8.02
CA GLU A 841 23.94 22.60 8.75
C GLU A 841 24.95 21.74 7.97
N ALA A 842 24.77 21.62 6.65
CA ALA A 842 25.70 20.90 5.78
C ALA A 842 27.06 21.59 5.71
N ALA A 843 27.09 22.92 5.64
CA ALA A 843 28.35 23.70 5.66
C ALA A 843 29.10 23.56 6.99
N ILE A 844 28.40 23.65 8.12
CA ILE A 844 29.00 23.50 9.46
C ILE A 844 29.60 22.09 9.63
N LYS A 845 28.90 21.07 9.15
CA LYS A 845 29.33 19.65 9.28
C LYS A 845 30.30 19.20 8.17
N GLY A 846 30.60 20.03 7.18
CA GLY A 846 31.48 19.69 6.05
C GLY A 846 30.92 18.46 5.26
N LYS A 847 29.60 18.36 5.08
CA LYS A 847 28.98 17.21 4.40
C LYS A 847 29.41 17.11 2.94
N ILE A 848 29.67 15.89 2.50
CA ILE A 848 29.92 15.54 1.09
C ILE A 848 28.70 14.81 0.56
N ASP A 849 28.18 15.25 -0.60
CA ASP A 849 27.03 14.59 -1.24
C ASP A 849 27.50 13.43 -2.13
N PRO A 850 27.01 12.21 -1.92
CA PRO A 850 27.46 11.03 -2.69
C PRO A 850 26.84 10.95 -4.09
N LEU A 851 25.89 11.85 -4.48
CA LEU A 851 25.21 11.90 -5.77
C LEU A 851 24.54 10.58 -6.20
N ILE A 852 23.92 9.89 -5.26
CA ILE A 852 23.33 8.55 -5.47
C ILE A 852 21.91 8.64 -6.03
N GLY A 853 21.15 9.67 -5.67
CA GLY A 853 19.76 9.85 -6.08
C GLY A 853 19.60 10.49 -7.46
N LEU A 854 18.37 10.65 -7.90
CA LEU A 854 18.06 11.27 -9.20
C LEU A 854 18.17 12.79 -9.15
N LYS A 855 17.64 13.40 -8.09
CA LYS A 855 17.44 14.84 -7.96
C LYS A 855 18.74 15.60 -7.90
N GLU A 856 19.74 15.10 -7.18
CA GLU A 856 21.07 15.65 -7.05
C GLU A 856 21.78 15.76 -8.41
N ASN A 857 21.69 14.67 -9.19
CA ASN A 857 22.28 14.64 -10.53
C ASN A 857 21.57 15.59 -11.49
N VAL A 858 20.25 15.69 -11.41
CA VAL A 858 19.45 16.64 -12.22
C VAL A 858 19.82 18.09 -11.89
N ILE A 859 19.96 18.43 -10.61
CA ILE A 859 20.36 19.78 -10.16
C ILE A 859 21.75 20.16 -10.71
N LEU A 860 22.67 19.21 -10.74
CA LEU A 860 24.03 19.41 -11.26
C LEU A 860 24.12 19.30 -12.80
N GLY A 861 23.04 18.96 -13.49
CA GLY A 861 23.05 18.75 -14.94
C GLY A 861 23.81 17.51 -15.38
N LYS A 862 23.99 16.51 -14.49
CA LYS A 862 24.60 15.21 -14.80
C LYS A 862 23.54 14.19 -15.22
N MET A 863 24.00 13.17 -15.96
CA MET A 863 23.15 12.03 -16.27
C MET A 863 22.67 11.34 -14.98
N ILE A 864 21.41 10.95 -14.95
CA ILE A 864 20.82 10.26 -13.81
C ILE A 864 21.37 8.82 -13.69
N PRO A 865 21.58 8.29 -12.49
CA PRO A 865 22.08 6.93 -12.28
C PRO A 865 20.97 5.86 -12.46
N ALA A 866 20.06 6.06 -13.39
CA ALA A 866 18.93 5.18 -13.67
C ALA A 866 18.63 5.11 -15.17
N GLY A 867 17.98 4.05 -15.61
CA GLY A 867 17.59 3.84 -17.00
C GLY A 867 18.76 3.90 -17.96
N THR A 868 18.57 4.60 -19.05
CA THR A 868 19.60 4.80 -20.11
C THR A 868 20.77 5.70 -19.67
N GLY A 869 20.63 6.45 -18.56
CA GLY A 869 21.72 7.24 -17.97
C GLY A 869 22.77 6.43 -17.23
N MET A 870 22.61 5.12 -17.09
CA MET A 870 23.59 4.24 -16.43
C MET A 870 24.87 4.08 -17.26
N HIS A 871 25.99 3.88 -16.58
CA HIS A 871 27.30 3.69 -17.21
C HIS A 871 27.33 2.61 -18.29
N ARG A 872 26.56 1.53 -18.13
CA ARG A 872 26.51 0.42 -19.10
C ARG A 872 26.01 0.81 -20.50
N TYR A 873 25.29 1.93 -20.62
CA TYR A 873 24.76 2.42 -21.88
C TYR A 873 25.62 3.51 -22.52
N LYS A 874 26.68 3.98 -21.85
CA LYS A 874 27.54 5.06 -22.37
C LYS A 874 28.34 4.67 -23.62
N ASP A 875 28.65 3.37 -23.74
CA ASP A 875 29.50 2.84 -24.83
C ASP A 875 28.67 2.27 -25.98
N ILE A 876 27.35 2.55 -26.03
CA ILE A 876 26.48 2.09 -27.10
C ILE A 876 26.39 3.16 -28.18
N ASP A 877 26.92 2.88 -29.37
CA ASP A 877 26.78 3.70 -30.56
C ASP A 877 25.48 3.36 -31.30
N ILE A 878 24.64 4.36 -31.49
CA ILE A 878 23.41 4.24 -32.25
C ILE A 878 23.66 4.72 -33.67
N ARG A 879 23.40 3.87 -34.67
CA ARG A 879 23.53 4.17 -36.09
C ARG A 879 22.17 4.07 -36.78
N GLU A 880 21.85 5.06 -37.61
CA GLU A 880 20.72 4.92 -38.52
C GLU A 880 21.04 3.89 -39.62
N ASN A 881 20.23 2.87 -39.73
CA ASN A 881 20.23 2.00 -40.90
C ASN A 881 19.32 2.62 -41.95
N TYR A 882 19.89 3.37 -42.85
CA TYR A 882 19.20 3.71 -44.10
C TYR A 882 19.10 2.44 -44.92
N GLY A 883 18.06 1.64 -44.70
CA GLY A 883 17.69 0.54 -45.57
C GLY A 883 17.23 1.12 -46.92
N PHE A 884 18.08 1.11 -47.93
CA PHE A 884 17.72 1.24 -49.31
C PHE A 884 17.00 0.01 -49.80
#